data_6c5429dd43226c61ba43f585c09eef5b
#
_entry.id   6c5429dd43226c61ba43f585c09eef5b
#
_cell.length_a   1.000
_cell.length_b   1.000
_cell.length_c   1.000
_cell.angle_alpha   90.00
_cell.angle_beta   90.00
_cell.angle_gamma   90.00
#
_symmetry.space_group_name_H-M   'P 1'
#
loop_
_entity.id
_entity.type
_entity.pdbx_description
1 polymer ?
#
loop_
_entity_poly.entity_id
_entity_poly.type
_entity_poly.pdbx_seq_one_letter_code
_entity_poly.pdbx_strand_id
1 'polypeptide(L)'
;MASITSVSLSHGNEKLQNYFSYANTTGKGIIDKNRLSKHNLTFRETSTLFNDRLRLDGSVNLMRQVTKNKPTVGGFYMNPLVGLYRFPRGEDLTYYKDNFEVYDESRNLNIQNWHTSYDDFEQNPYWIVNRIQSKEVRLHAIVSLSASFKVNDWLTVQTRGNVDCINDKLRQKFYASTAPALAGTNGRYIEMDYQDIQFYGDLMLMMKKQWGDFSVNGALGTSLNDKTTNSTRYDSKTASLYYANVFNLANIIMNGSAALDQKIDARRQLQSLFATVQVGYKESAYIDLTARNDWASTLSHTKHEKRGYLYPSIGTSLILSRLFTLPEWVSYAKVRGAYSMVGNDIPPFMTYPLSHITAGGEYLANDAAPFKEMEPEMNYSWEAGAEARFLNSRIGFNLTFYKTNTRNQFFKLPTLAGDKYAYRYVNAGNILNRGWEIALDATPVLTKDFMWSTTLNFTTNKNKIVALHEELKEFVYGPTSFSSSYAMKLVKGGSIGDIYGKAFVRDASGNIVYETEGSNAGLPKIEGDGNTVKVGNSNPKFQMGWNHTLSYKDISLYFLVDCRYGGKVLSQTQADMDLYGVSEVTAQARDEGYVMLEGHRIDNVKGFYKIVGGRAGTTEYYMYDATNIRLRELSLSYQLPASWMEKSKVLKKVQLSFIARNLFFFYKKAPFDPDLVLSTGNDNQGIDVYGMPTTRSWGFSLKCEF
;
A
#
# COMPACT_ATOMS: atom_id res chain seq x y z
N MET A 1 -7.53 -1.99 -21.15
CA MET A 1 -6.43 -1.96 -22.14
C MET A 1 -5.49 -0.83 -21.74
N ALA A 2 -4.18 -1.08 -21.75
CA ALA A 2 -3.17 -0.06 -21.46
C ALA A 2 -2.13 -0.05 -22.58
N SER A 3 -1.58 1.13 -22.91
CA SER A 3 -0.48 1.32 -23.85
C SER A 3 0.59 2.18 -23.20
N ILE A 4 1.83 1.77 -23.33
CA ILE A 4 3.01 2.54 -22.89
C ILE A 4 3.91 2.73 -24.10
N THR A 5 4.20 3.99 -24.42
CA THR A 5 5.16 4.36 -25.48
C THR A 5 6.24 5.20 -24.86
N SER A 6 7.49 4.83 -25.06
CA SER A 6 8.62 5.59 -24.53
C SER A 6 9.75 5.71 -25.55
N VAL A 7 10.43 6.84 -25.47
CA VAL A 7 11.66 7.12 -26.25
C VAL A 7 12.70 7.61 -25.27
N SER A 8 13.92 7.11 -25.38
CA SER A 8 15.05 7.61 -24.60
C SER A 8 16.27 7.81 -25.50
N LEU A 9 17.06 8.83 -25.17
CA LEU A 9 18.29 9.17 -25.84
C LEU A 9 19.40 9.32 -24.79
N SER A 10 20.48 8.61 -24.97
CA SER A 10 21.70 8.78 -24.19
C SER A 10 22.82 9.23 -25.12
N HIS A 11 23.49 10.29 -24.76
CA HIS A 11 24.64 10.82 -25.52
C HIS A 11 25.69 11.32 -24.54
N GLY A 12 26.97 11.18 -24.93
CA GLY A 12 28.03 11.76 -24.13
C GLY A 12 29.38 11.08 -24.33
N ASN A 13 30.33 11.54 -23.55
CA ASN A 13 31.67 11.01 -23.42
C ASN A 13 32.06 10.86 -21.95
N GLU A 14 33.32 10.60 -21.64
CA GLU A 14 33.78 10.41 -20.25
C GLU A 14 33.56 11.64 -19.36
N LYS A 15 33.51 12.85 -19.94
CA LYS A 15 33.38 14.12 -19.20
C LYS A 15 31.97 14.68 -19.15
N LEU A 16 31.15 14.38 -20.16
CA LEU A 16 29.79 14.89 -20.27
C LEU A 16 28.85 13.78 -20.72
N GLN A 17 27.84 13.47 -19.93
CA GLN A 17 26.84 12.46 -20.24
C GLN A 17 25.46 13.08 -20.11
N ASN A 18 24.65 12.93 -21.15
CA ASN A 18 23.27 13.40 -21.20
C ASN A 18 22.31 12.23 -21.37
N TYR A 19 21.22 12.27 -20.65
CA TYR A 19 20.11 11.35 -20.80
C TYR A 19 18.82 12.14 -20.91
N PHE A 20 18.03 11.79 -21.91
CA PHE A 20 16.69 12.31 -22.11
C PHE A 20 15.73 11.16 -22.28
N SER A 21 14.55 11.22 -21.65
CA SER A 21 13.47 10.28 -21.92
C SER A 21 12.10 10.92 -21.83
N TYR A 22 11.23 10.44 -22.69
CA TYR A 22 9.81 10.74 -22.64
C TYR A 22 9.01 9.44 -22.65
N ALA A 23 8.03 9.33 -21.76
CA ALA A 23 7.10 8.19 -21.71
C ALA A 23 5.66 8.69 -21.63
N ASN A 24 4.80 8.08 -22.45
CA ASN A 24 3.36 8.25 -22.40
C ASN A 24 2.72 6.92 -21.98
N THR A 25 1.87 6.97 -20.97
CA THR A 25 1.05 5.83 -20.53
C THR A 25 -0.42 6.21 -20.65
N THR A 26 -1.19 5.40 -21.36
CA THR A 26 -2.64 5.51 -21.40
C THR A 26 -3.27 4.20 -20.95
N GLY A 27 -4.35 4.27 -20.19
CA GLY A 27 -5.03 3.08 -19.66
C GLY A 27 -6.54 3.29 -19.56
N LYS A 28 -7.28 2.20 -19.82
CA LYS A 28 -8.69 2.08 -19.49
C LYS A 28 -8.83 0.98 -18.45
N GLY A 29 -9.53 1.27 -17.35
CA GLY A 29 -9.87 0.28 -16.34
C GLY A 29 -10.93 -0.72 -16.83
N ILE A 30 -11.26 -1.68 -15.96
CA ILE A 30 -12.35 -2.66 -16.20
C ILE A 30 -13.74 -2.04 -16.01
N ILE A 31 -13.83 -0.99 -15.19
CA ILE A 31 -15.05 -0.20 -15.04
C ILE A 31 -15.10 0.83 -16.15
N ASP A 32 -16.25 0.96 -16.78
CA ASP A 32 -16.47 1.93 -17.86
C ASP A 32 -16.12 3.35 -17.42
N LYS A 33 -15.62 4.15 -18.39
CA LYS A 33 -15.20 5.55 -18.20
C LYS A 33 -14.04 5.78 -17.24
N ASN A 34 -13.52 4.75 -16.57
CA ASN A 34 -12.25 4.85 -15.87
C ASN A 34 -11.09 4.96 -16.86
N ARG A 35 -10.31 6.04 -16.76
CA ARG A 35 -9.19 6.31 -17.68
C ARG A 35 -8.01 6.92 -16.94
N LEU A 36 -6.82 6.51 -17.34
CA LEU A 36 -5.54 7.08 -16.95
C LEU A 36 -4.80 7.59 -18.18
N SER A 37 -4.23 8.80 -18.07
CA SER A 37 -3.24 9.33 -19.01
C SER A 37 -2.09 9.92 -18.22
N LYS A 38 -0.86 9.47 -18.50
CA LYS A 38 0.35 9.93 -17.82
C LYS A 38 1.41 10.27 -18.85
N HIS A 39 2.02 11.43 -18.74
CA HIS A 39 3.18 11.89 -19.46
C HIS A 39 4.32 12.07 -18.47
N ASN A 40 5.47 11.53 -18.79
CA ASN A 40 6.67 11.66 -17.97
C ASN A 40 7.85 12.08 -18.85
N LEU A 41 8.52 13.15 -18.45
CA LEU A 41 9.71 13.68 -19.10
C LEU A 41 10.86 13.62 -18.10
N THR A 42 11.99 13.07 -18.49
CA THR A 42 13.21 13.05 -17.68
C THR A 42 14.37 13.60 -18.47
N PHE A 43 15.11 14.50 -17.86
CA PHE A 43 16.42 14.94 -18.34
C PHE A 43 17.44 14.75 -17.22
N ARG A 44 18.62 14.26 -17.55
CA ARG A 44 19.75 14.16 -16.63
C ARG A 44 21.03 14.50 -17.35
N GLU A 45 21.87 15.29 -16.71
CA GLU A 45 23.20 15.59 -17.13
C GLU A 45 24.21 15.27 -16.03
N THR A 46 25.30 14.63 -16.39
CA THR A 46 26.45 14.40 -15.53
C THR A 46 27.67 15.00 -16.19
N SER A 47 28.35 15.91 -15.49
CA SER A 47 29.56 16.57 -15.98
C SER A 47 30.72 16.33 -15.02
N THR A 48 31.90 16.08 -15.58
CA THR A 48 33.15 15.92 -14.83
C THR A 48 34.15 16.98 -15.26
N LEU A 49 34.57 17.83 -14.31
CA LEU A 49 35.34 19.04 -14.56
C LEU A 49 36.65 19.04 -13.74
N PHE A 50 37.57 19.93 -14.05
CA PHE A 50 38.83 20.16 -13.33
C PHE A 50 39.68 18.90 -13.15
N ASN A 51 39.95 18.19 -14.25
CA ASN A 51 40.69 16.93 -14.24
C ASN A 51 40.11 15.92 -13.25
N ASP A 52 38.81 15.63 -13.40
CA ASP A 52 38.03 14.67 -12.61
C ASP A 52 37.88 15.01 -11.11
N ARG A 53 38.19 16.25 -10.71
CA ARG A 53 38.02 16.68 -9.32
C ARG A 53 36.60 17.08 -8.97
N LEU A 54 35.86 17.68 -9.93
CA LEU A 54 34.50 18.10 -9.71
C LEU A 54 33.54 17.29 -10.57
N ARG A 55 32.63 16.53 -9.96
CA ARG A 55 31.52 15.87 -10.64
C ARG A 55 30.22 16.59 -10.28
N LEU A 56 29.51 17.04 -11.30
CA LEU A 56 28.18 17.60 -11.20
C LEU A 56 27.18 16.62 -11.79
N ASP A 57 26.05 16.43 -11.12
CA ASP A 57 24.95 15.59 -11.60
C ASP A 57 23.64 16.34 -11.37
N GLY A 58 22.96 16.69 -12.44
CA GLY A 58 21.69 17.40 -12.43
C GLY A 58 20.61 16.58 -13.09
N SER A 59 19.41 16.53 -12.53
CA SER A 59 18.26 15.89 -13.15
C SER A 59 16.95 16.65 -12.93
N VAL A 60 16.10 16.57 -13.94
CA VAL A 60 14.73 17.10 -13.90
C VAL A 60 13.77 15.98 -14.33
N ASN A 61 12.77 15.71 -13.52
CA ASN A 61 11.68 14.80 -13.85
C ASN A 61 10.36 15.58 -13.77
N LEU A 62 9.61 15.60 -14.86
CA LEU A 62 8.31 16.27 -14.96
C LEU A 62 7.25 15.25 -15.31
N MET A 63 6.20 15.18 -14.52
CA MET A 63 5.08 14.28 -14.74
C MET A 63 3.76 15.03 -14.73
N ARG A 64 2.93 14.74 -15.73
CA ARG A 64 1.50 15.11 -15.71
C ARG A 64 0.65 13.86 -15.81
N GLN A 65 -0.21 13.66 -14.81
CA GLN A 65 -1.16 12.54 -14.78
C GLN A 65 -2.59 13.06 -14.72
N VAL A 66 -3.46 12.45 -15.49
CA VAL A 66 -4.90 12.69 -15.46
C VAL A 66 -5.59 11.36 -15.22
N THR A 67 -6.32 11.26 -14.10
CA THR A 67 -7.17 10.11 -13.77
C THR A 67 -8.62 10.54 -13.83
N LYS A 68 -9.45 9.77 -14.55
CA LYS A 68 -10.90 9.99 -14.60
C LYS A 68 -11.62 8.79 -14.02
N ASN A 69 -12.65 9.05 -13.21
CA ASN A 69 -13.55 8.05 -12.63
C ASN A 69 -12.79 6.90 -11.98
N LYS A 70 -11.87 7.22 -11.07
CA LYS A 70 -11.15 6.22 -10.27
C LYS A 70 -12.18 5.37 -9.51
N PRO A 71 -12.15 4.04 -9.65
CA PRO A 71 -13.08 3.18 -8.94
C PRO A 71 -12.94 3.34 -7.42
N THR A 72 -14.07 3.35 -6.72
CA THR A 72 -14.12 3.27 -5.27
C THR A 72 -14.22 1.81 -4.88
N VAL A 73 -13.50 1.38 -3.86
CA VAL A 73 -13.60 0.07 -3.22
C VAL A 73 -14.36 0.21 -1.91
N GLY A 74 -14.92 -0.88 -1.43
CA GLY A 74 -15.75 -0.90 -0.24
C GLY A 74 -17.24 -0.94 -0.55
N GLY A 75 -18.02 -1.41 0.43
CA GLY A 75 -19.46 -1.58 0.26
C GLY A 75 -20.16 -0.27 0.57
N PHE A 76 -20.45 0.53 -0.41
CA PHE A 76 -21.29 1.72 -0.27
C PHE A 76 -21.69 2.28 -1.64
N TYR A 77 -22.62 3.21 -1.63
CA TYR A 77 -23.26 3.87 -2.77
C TYR A 77 -22.36 4.29 -3.95
N MET A 78 -21.06 4.46 -3.76
CA MET A 78 -20.12 4.84 -4.82
C MET A 78 -19.48 3.66 -5.56
N ASN A 79 -19.68 2.43 -5.06
CA ASN A 79 -19.09 1.24 -5.67
C ASN A 79 -20.10 0.57 -6.58
N PRO A 80 -19.90 0.54 -7.91
CA PRO A 80 -20.85 -0.07 -8.82
C PRO A 80 -20.99 -1.59 -8.63
N LEU A 81 -20.02 -2.25 -7.97
CA LEU A 81 -20.10 -3.70 -7.71
C LEU A 81 -21.17 -4.05 -6.68
N VAL A 82 -21.53 -3.13 -5.77
CA VAL A 82 -22.57 -3.39 -4.77
C VAL A 82 -23.90 -3.69 -5.45
N GLY A 83 -24.43 -2.76 -6.24
CA GLY A 83 -25.67 -2.98 -6.97
C GLY A 83 -25.59 -4.15 -7.97
N LEU A 84 -24.42 -4.34 -8.62
CA LEU A 84 -24.23 -5.45 -9.53
C LEU A 84 -24.29 -6.82 -8.84
N TYR A 85 -23.65 -6.99 -7.68
CA TYR A 85 -23.58 -8.27 -6.98
C TYR A 85 -24.86 -8.59 -6.20
N ARG A 86 -25.60 -7.56 -5.75
CA ARG A 86 -26.90 -7.71 -5.08
C ARG A 86 -28.08 -7.82 -6.03
N PHE A 87 -27.86 -7.61 -7.33
CA PHE A 87 -28.92 -7.56 -8.33
C PHE A 87 -29.78 -8.85 -8.32
N PRO A 88 -31.11 -8.75 -8.22
CA PRO A 88 -32.01 -9.90 -8.20
C PRO A 88 -31.90 -10.76 -9.46
N ARG A 89 -31.86 -12.09 -9.29
CA ARG A 89 -31.71 -13.03 -10.42
C ARG A 89 -32.94 -13.10 -11.33
N GLY A 90 -34.09 -12.66 -10.86
CA GLY A 90 -35.37 -12.66 -11.61
C GLY A 90 -35.59 -11.38 -12.40
N GLU A 91 -34.71 -10.40 -12.37
CA GLU A 91 -34.85 -9.13 -13.07
C GLU A 91 -33.87 -8.98 -14.22
N ASP A 92 -34.20 -8.12 -15.20
CA ASP A 92 -33.36 -7.84 -16.37
C ASP A 92 -32.41 -6.64 -16.11
N LEU A 93 -31.16 -6.94 -15.89
CA LEU A 93 -30.14 -5.90 -15.74
C LEU A 93 -29.95 -5.04 -16.98
N THR A 94 -30.24 -5.58 -18.18
CA THR A 94 -30.12 -4.85 -19.46
C THR A 94 -31.09 -3.68 -19.50
N TYR A 95 -32.32 -3.88 -18.97
CA TYR A 95 -33.27 -2.78 -18.83
C TYR A 95 -32.71 -1.62 -18.03
N TYR A 96 -32.12 -1.89 -16.85
CA TYR A 96 -31.54 -0.85 -15.98
C TYR A 96 -30.22 -0.29 -16.50
N LYS A 97 -29.56 -0.98 -17.40
CA LYS A 97 -28.38 -0.47 -18.13
C LYS A 97 -28.79 0.55 -19.16
N ASP A 98 -29.76 0.20 -19.98
CA ASP A 98 -30.19 1.02 -21.11
C ASP A 98 -31.07 2.20 -20.66
N ASN A 99 -31.77 2.02 -19.52
CA ASN A 99 -32.62 3.01 -18.89
C ASN A 99 -32.11 3.35 -17.48
N PHE A 100 -30.81 3.62 -17.32
CA PHE A 100 -30.24 3.92 -15.99
C PHE A 100 -30.76 5.25 -15.41
N GLU A 101 -31.38 6.07 -16.22
CA GLU A 101 -32.06 7.30 -15.83
C GLU A 101 -33.37 7.44 -16.56
N VAL A 102 -34.35 8.09 -15.92
CA VAL A 102 -35.67 8.44 -16.46
C VAL A 102 -35.98 9.89 -16.19
N TYR A 103 -36.72 10.52 -17.05
CA TYR A 103 -37.11 11.92 -16.88
C TYR A 103 -38.21 12.07 -15.84
N ASP A 104 -38.01 12.97 -14.90
CA ASP A 104 -38.95 13.37 -13.84
C ASP A 104 -39.50 14.75 -14.18
N GLU A 105 -40.77 14.82 -14.58
CA GLU A 105 -41.45 16.06 -14.97
C GLU A 105 -41.55 17.05 -13.79
N SER A 106 -41.74 16.54 -12.55
CA SER A 106 -41.92 17.38 -11.38
C SER A 106 -40.65 18.15 -11.03
N ARG A 107 -39.49 17.57 -11.33
CA ARG A 107 -38.15 18.14 -11.07
C ARG A 107 -37.50 18.73 -12.32
N ASN A 108 -38.07 18.49 -13.50
CA ASN A 108 -37.53 18.88 -14.81
C ASN A 108 -36.07 18.41 -15.00
N LEU A 109 -35.79 17.16 -14.63
CA LEU A 109 -34.46 16.55 -14.80
C LEU A 109 -34.53 15.02 -14.84
N ASN A 110 -33.45 14.39 -15.34
CA ASN A 110 -33.32 12.93 -15.28
C ASN A 110 -32.93 12.49 -13.88
N ILE A 111 -33.66 11.50 -13.36
CA ILE A 111 -33.41 10.85 -12.06
C ILE A 111 -32.94 9.41 -12.28
N GLN A 112 -32.29 8.85 -11.25
CA GLN A 112 -31.84 7.46 -11.27
C GLN A 112 -33.02 6.48 -11.38
N ASN A 113 -32.90 5.49 -12.26
CA ASN A 113 -33.79 4.36 -12.35
C ASN A 113 -33.10 3.10 -11.82
N TRP A 114 -33.68 2.48 -10.78
CA TRP A 114 -33.17 1.25 -10.18
C TRP A 114 -34.31 0.42 -9.58
N HIS A 115 -34.10 -0.90 -9.44
CA HIS A 115 -35.12 -1.83 -8.93
C HIS A 115 -35.50 -1.56 -7.46
N THR A 116 -34.62 -0.88 -6.72
CA THR A 116 -34.91 -0.44 -5.35
C THR A 116 -34.79 1.06 -5.24
N SER A 117 -35.73 1.70 -4.56
CA SER A 117 -35.69 3.13 -4.29
C SER A 117 -35.00 3.39 -2.95
N TYR A 118 -33.76 3.81 -2.98
CA TYR A 118 -33.01 4.30 -1.83
C TYR A 118 -32.70 3.31 -0.74
N ASP A 119 -32.53 2.04 -1.12
CA ASP A 119 -32.22 1.04 -0.14
C ASP A 119 -30.70 0.94 0.09
N ASP A 120 -30.43 0.49 1.24
CA ASP A 120 -29.22 -0.02 1.88
C ASP A 120 -27.97 -0.10 1.04
N PHE A 121 -27.35 1.06 0.80
CA PHE A 121 -25.99 1.14 0.34
C PHE A 121 -25.78 0.81 -1.15
N GLU A 122 -26.84 0.66 -1.96
CA GLU A 122 -26.72 0.40 -3.38
C GLU A 122 -27.33 1.49 -4.25
N GLN A 123 -26.85 1.57 -5.48
CA GLN A 123 -27.35 2.41 -6.56
C GLN A 123 -27.21 1.66 -7.87
N ASN A 124 -27.95 2.09 -8.91
CA ASN A 124 -27.74 1.58 -10.25
C ASN A 124 -26.25 1.70 -10.64
N PRO A 125 -25.54 0.61 -10.94
CA PRO A 125 -24.14 0.64 -11.35
C PRO A 125 -23.86 1.59 -12.51
N TYR A 126 -24.80 1.72 -13.46
CA TYR A 126 -24.66 2.59 -14.62
C TYR A 126 -24.91 4.07 -14.29
N TRP A 127 -25.75 4.36 -13.28
CA TRP A 127 -25.83 5.70 -12.70
C TRP A 127 -24.49 6.12 -12.10
N ILE A 128 -23.90 5.28 -11.26
CA ILE A 128 -22.60 5.55 -10.63
C ILE A 128 -21.55 5.88 -11.70
N VAL A 129 -21.42 5.03 -12.72
CA VAL A 129 -20.39 5.19 -13.78
C VAL A 129 -20.63 6.44 -14.64
N ASN A 130 -21.90 6.84 -14.85
CA ASN A 130 -22.25 7.94 -15.74
C ASN A 130 -22.47 9.27 -15.01
N ARG A 131 -23.01 9.27 -13.78
CA ARG A 131 -23.48 10.43 -13.07
C ARG A 131 -22.72 10.75 -11.78
N ILE A 132 -21.81 9.87 -11.34
CA ILE A 132 -20.81 10.19 -10.32
C ILE A 132 -19.46 10.29 -11.04
N GLN A 133 -19.04 11.51 -11.33
CA GLN A 133 -17.86 11.78 -12.15
C GLN A 133 -16.72 12.34 -11.30
N SER A 134 -15.52 11.87 -11.54
CA SER A 134 -14.29 12.42 -10.94
C SER A 134 -13.21 12.67 -11.97
N LYS A 135 -12.48 13.76 -11.79
CA LYS A 135 -11.28 14.08 -12.55
C LYS A 135 -10.20 14.58 -11.60
N GLU A 136 -9.10 13.85 -11.57
CA GLU A 136 -7.89 14.20 -10.82
C GLU A 136 -6.77 14.53 -11.81
N VAL A 137 -6.11 15.67 -11.60
CA VAL A 137 -4.96 16.10 -12.39
C VAL A 137 -3.80 16.28 -11.42
N ARG A 138 -2.73 15.51 -11.60
CA ARG A 138 -1.48 15.67 -10.86
C ARG A 138 -0.41 16.25 -11.77
N LEU A 139 0.24 17.30 -11.31
CA LEU A 139 1.50 17.79 -11.82
C LEU A 139 2.57 17.52 -10.77
N HIS A 140 3.64 16.85 -11.17
CA HIS A 140 4.73 16.49 -10.26
C HIS A 140 6.06 16.85 -10.92
N ALA A 141 6.86 17.65 -10.24
CA ALA A 141 8.18 18.07 -10.69
C ALA A 141 9.21 17.71 -9.62
N ILE A 142 10.26 17.00 -10.02
CA ILE A 142 11.41 16.70 -9.19
C ILE A 142 12.63 17.30 -9.87
N VAL A 143 13.36 18.17 -9.15
CA VAL A 143 14.63 18.73 -9.59
C VAL A 143 15.70 18.34 -8.59
N SER A 144 16.76 17.70 -9.05
CA SER A 144 17.88 17.28 -8.21
C SER A 144 19.19 17.80 -8.75
N LEU A 145 20.06 18.25 -7.87
CA LEU A 145 21.43 18.66 -8.17
C LEU A 145 22.37 18.07 -7.14
N SER A 146 23.48 17.53 -7.58
CA SER A 146 24.55 17.04 -6.72
C SER A 146 25.90 17.49 -7.25
N ALA A 147 26.78 17.89 -6.34
CA ALA A 147 28.15 18.24 -6.63
C ALA A 147 29.07 17.47 -5.70
N SER A 148 30.07 16.79 -6.27
CA SER A 148 31.10 16.06 -5.53
C SER A 148 32.46 16.59 -5.92
N PHE A 149 33.21 17.13 -4.97
CA PHE A 149 34.54 17.69 -5.17
C PHE A 149 35.60 16.88 -4.44
N LYS A 150 36.52 16.28 -5.18
CA LYS A 150 37.71 15.62 -4.62
C LYS A 150 38.71 16.68 -4.17
N VAL A 151 38.80 16.86 -2.86
CA VAL A 151 39.80 17.77 -2.27
C VAL A 151 41.20 17.20 -2.45
N ASN A 152 41.32 15.89 -2.16
CA ASN A 152 42.53 15.09 -2.39
C ASN A 152 42.14 13.59 -2.52
N ASP A 153 43.10 12.68 -2.55
CA ASP A 153 42.87 11.25 -2.80
C ASP A 153 42.03 10.54 -1.71
N TRP A 154 41.95 11.11 -0.51
CA TRP A 154 41.23 10.50 0.60
C TRP A 154 40.04 11.30 1.09
N LEU A 155 39.85 12.56 0.64
CA LEU A 155 38.77 13.43 1.08
C LEU A 155 37.95 13.94 -0.12
N THR A 156 36.65 13.73 -0.05
CA THR A 156 35.66 14.27 -0.99
C THR A 156 34.59 15.05 -0.23
N VAL A 157 34.27 16.24 -0.72
CA VAL A 157 33.12 17.02 -0.24
C VAL A 157 31.97 16.81 -1.23
N GLN A 158 30.81 16.44 -0.74
CA GLN A 158 29.61 16.29 -1.54
C GLN A 158 28.47 17.13 -1.00
N THR A 159 27.75 17.79 -1.88
CA THR A 159 26.46 18.43 -1.56
C THR A 159 25.41 17.95 -2.52
N ARG A 160 24.18 17.77 -2.01
CA ARG A 160 23.01 17.41 -2.80
C ARG A 160 21.84 18.32 -2.44
N GLY A 161 21.08 18.69 -3.44
CA GLY A 161 19.81 19.41 -3.29
C GLY A 161 18.73 18.76 -4.12
N ASN A 162 17.53 18.69 -3.57
CA ASN A 162 16.35 18.16 -4.25
C ASN A 162 15.15 19.03 -3.92
N VAL A 163 14.35 19.35 -4.94
CA VAL A 163 13.03 19.96 -4.79
C VAL A 163 12.01 19.03 -5.41
N ASP A 164 11.04 18.63 -4.63
CA ASP A 164 9.90 17.81 -5.02
C ASP A 164 8.62 18.66 -4.89
N CYS A 165 7.89 18.86 -5.97
CA CYS A 165 6.71 19.70 -6.03
C CYS A 165 5.54 18.92 -6.63
N ILE A 166 4.48 18.70 -5.84
CA ILE A 166 3.24 18.05 -6.26
C ILE A 166 2.12 19.07 -6.23
N ASN A 167 1.36 19.17 -7.33
CA ASN A 167 0.11 19.90 -7.42
C ASN A 167 -0.98 18.96 -7.89
N ASP A 168 -1.99 18.71 -7.04
CA ASP A 168 -3.16 17.90 -7.34
C ASP A 168 -4.40 18.76 -7.41
N LYS A 169 -5.20 18.59 -8.46
CA LYS A 169 -6.53 19.18 -8.60
C LYS A 169 -7.56 18.08 -8.77
N LEU A 170 -8.49 17.99 -7.81
CA LEU A 170 -9.60 17.04 -7.85
C LEU A 170 -10.91 17.80 -8.07
N ARG A 171 -11.73 17.31 -9.00
CA ARG A 171 -13.12 17.73 -9.18
C ARG A 171 -14.02 16.52 -9.21
N GLN A 172 -15.06 16.52 -8.36
CA GLN A 172 -16.06 15.46 -8.34
C GLN A 172 -17.45 16.07 -8.48
N LYS A 173 -18.29 15.38 -9.25
CA LYS A 173 -19.66 15.79 -9.57
C LYS A 173 -20.58 14.62 -9.26
N PHE A 174 -21.54 14.84 -8.38
CA PHE A 174 -22.60 13.89 -8.08
C PHE A 174 -23.90 14.53 -8.56
N TYR A 175 -24.51 13.93 -9.56
CA TYR A 175 -25.74 14.47 -10.13
C TYR A 175 -26.91 14.35 -9.16
N ALA A 176 -27.90 15.22 -9.32
CA ALA A 176 -29.17 15.17 -8.60
C ALA A 176 -29.80 13.79 -8.77
N SER A 177 -30.43 13.24 -7.72
CA SER A 177 -30.91 11.86 -7.61
C SER A 177 -29.84 10.81 -7.25
N THR A 178 -28.57 11.20 -7.05
CA THR A 178 -27.61 10.33 -6.36
C THR A 178 -28.09 10.09 -4.92
N ALA A 179 -27.81 8.89 -4.37
CA ALA A 179 -28.24 8.50 -3.02
C ALA A 179 -28.07 9.61 -1.98
N PRO A 180 -29.08 9.90 -1.13
CA PRO A 180 -29.08 11.01 -0.19
C PRO A 180 -27.93 10.99 0.83
N ALA A 181 -27.40 9.78 1.13
CA ALA A 181 -26.21 9.64 1.96
C ALA A 181 -24.94 10.25 1.34
N LEU A 182 -24.92 10.40 0.01
CA LEU A 182 -23.76 10.94 -0.72
C LEU A 182 -23.95 12.38 -1.17
N ALA A 183 -25.16 12.78 -1.56
CA ALA A 183 -25.41 14.06 -2.19
C ALA A 183 -26.76 14.64 -1.73
N GLY A 184 -26.88 15.95 -1.74
CA GLY A 184 -28.15 16.64 -1.54
C GLY A 184 -29.08 16.54 -2.76
N THR A 185 -30.30 17.02 -2.62
CA THR A 185 -31.37 16.93 -3.62
C THR A 185 -30.95 17.43 -5.02
N ASN A 186 -30.19 18.51 -5.09
CA ASN A 186 -29.71 19.10 -6.34
C ASN A 186 -28.32 18.63 -6.79
N GLY A 187 -27.77 17.61 -6.09
CA GLY A 187 -26.45 17.06 -6.34
C GLY A 187 -25.39 17.53 -5.35
N ARG A 188 -24.14 17.15 -5.61
CA ARG A 188 -22.97 17.51 -4.80
C ARG A 188 -21.82 17.88 -5.70
N TYR A 189 -21.07 18.88 -5.32
CA TYR A 189 -19.83 19.29 -5.98
C TYR A 189 -18.67 19.32 -4.99
N ILE A 190 -17.55 18.73 -5.41
CA ILE A 190 -16.30 18.76 -4.66
C ILE A 190 -15.23 19.33 -5.57
N GLU A 191 -14.50 20.33 -5.07
CA GLU A 191 -13.29 20.85 -5.68
C GLU A 191 -12.19 20.88 -4.63
N MET A 192 -11.01 20.32 -4.95
CA MET A 192 -9.85 20.31 -4.07
C MET A 192 -8.60 20.69 -4.86
N ASP A 193 -7.87 21.65 -4.33
CA ASP A 193 -6.50 21.97 -4.70
C ASP A 193 -5.58 21.52 -3.56
N TYR A 194 -4.54 20.75 -3.90
CA TYR A 194 -3.54 20.28 -2.98
C TYR A 194 -2.16 20.57 -3.54
N GLN A 195 -1.30 21.16 -2.71
CA GLN A 195 0.09 21.44 -3.02
C GLN A 195 0.98 20.86 -1.92
N ASP A 196 2.02 20.17 -2.34
CA ASP A 196 3.05 19.62 -1.47
C ASP A 196 4.41 19.99 -2.05
N ILE A 197 5.21 20.75 -1.30
CA ILE A 197 6.55 21.14 -1.71
C ILE A 197 7.52 20.67 -0.64
N GLN A 198 8.49 19.88 -1.08
CA GLN A 198 9.56 19.39 -0.22
C GLN A 198 10.91 19.84 -0.77
N PHE A 199 11.70 20.47 0.07
CA PHE A 199 13.10 20.73 -0.16
C PHE A 199 13.94 19.77 0.68
N TYR A 200 14.94 19.16 0.07
CA TYR A 200 15.97 18.39 0.75
C TYR A 200 17.33 18.91 0.35
N GLY A 201 18.22 19.11 1.31
CA GLY A 201 19.60 19.45 1.07
C GLY A 201 20.54 18.74 2.07
N ASP A 202 21.71 18.35 1.62
CA ASP A 202 22.76 17.83 2.50
C ASP A 202 24.17 18.30 2.08
N LEU A 203 25.06 18.25 3.06
CA LEU A 203 26.48 18.46 2.90
C LEU A 203 27.21 17.33 3.63
N MET A 204 28.13 16.65 2.94
CA MET A 204 28.89 15.54 3.46
C MET A 204 30.38 15.68 3.20
N LEU A 205 31.16 15.37 4.21
CA LEU A 205 32.60 15.15 4.13
C LEU A 205 32.82 13.64 4.09
N MET A 206 33.27 13.11 2.97
CA MET A 206 33.50 11.68 2.77
C MET A 206 35.01 11.40 2.80
N MET A 207 35.41 10.46 3.62
CA MET A 207 36.80 10.04 3.80
C MET A 207 36.95 8.59 3.37
N LYS A 208 38.02 8.30 2.61
CA LYS A 208 38.41 6.94 2.22
C LYS A 208 39.93 6.83 2.27
N LYS A 209 40.42 5.98 3.17
CA LYS A 209 41.85 5.79 3.31
C LYS A 209 42.20 4.35 3.65
N GLN A 210 43.35 3.91 3.18
CA GLN A 210 43.90 2.61 3.48
C GLN A 210 45.28 2.79 4.16
N TRP A 211 45.49 2.02 5.23
CA TRP A 211 46.76 1.94 5.96
C TRP A 211 47.16 0.48 6.12
N GLY A 212 48.05 0.00 5.27
CA GLY A 212 48.44 -1.41 5.28
C GLY A 212 47.22 -2.31 5.12
N ASP A 213 46.97 -3.18 6.09
CA ASP A 213 45.85 -4.12 6.11
C ASP A 213 44.48 -3.50 6.47
N PHE A 214 44.48 -2.24 6.95
CA PHE A 214 43.28 -1.56 7.40
C PHE A 214 42.74 -0.59 6.34
N SER A 215 41.44 -0.60 6.12
CA SER A 215 40.72 0.39 5.35
C SER A 215 39.72 1.14 6.22
N VAL A 216 39.61 2.45 6.04
CA VAL A 216 38.61 3.28 6.73
C VAL A 216 37.84 4.07 5.68
N ASN A 217 36.53 3.88 5.67
CA ASN A 217 35.59 4.69 4.89
C ASN A 217 34.69 5.41 5.91
N GLY A 218 34.51 6.71 5.76
CA GLY A 218 33.66 7.46 6.67
C GLY A 218 32.94 8.60 5.98
N ALA A 219 31.85 9.05 6.57
CA ALA A 219 31.18 10.28 6.20
C ALA A 219 30.69 11.00 7.45
N LEU A 220 30.91 12.32 7.48
CA LEU A 220 30.28 13.24 8.41
C LEU A 220 29.39 14.17 7.61
N GLY A 221 28.15 14.30 7.97
CA GLY A 221 27.22 15.11 7.19
C GLY A 221 26.12 15.76 8.00
N THR A 222 25.54 16.79 7.39
CA THR A 222 24.34 17.46 7.88
C THR A 222 23.29 17.47 6.78
N SER A 223 22.02 17.44 7.15
CA SER A 223 20.91 17.53 6.19
C SER A 223 19.74 18.37 6.71
N LEU A 224 19.05 18.97 5.78
CA LEU A 224 17.80 19.70 6.00
C LEU A 224 16.71 19.09 5.09
N ASN A 225 15.57 18.77 5.68
CA ASN A 225 14.35 18.41 4.95
C ASN A 225 13.25 19.36 5.40
N ASP A 226 12.71 20.12 4.49
CA ASP A 226 11.65 21.11 4.72
C ASP A 226 10.47 20.81 3.80
N LYS A 227 9.33 20.49 4.39
CA LYS A 227 8.12 20.11 3.67
C LYS A 227 6.98 21.04 4.07
N THR A 228 6.33 21.65 3.07
CA THR A 228 5.15 22.49 3.24
C THR A 228 3.98 21.89 2.46
N THR A 229 2.86 21.70 3.14
CA THR A 229 1.63 21.19 2.55
C THR A 229 0.53 22.23 2.67
N ASN A 230 -0.06 22.59 1.53
CA ASN A 230 -1.25 23.44 1.45
C ASN A 230 -2.37 22.66 0.77
N SER A 231 -3.58 22.74 1.30
CA SER A 231 -4.74 22.19 0.64
C SER A 231 -5.99 23.01 0.92
N THR A 232 -6.84 23.15 -0.09
CA THR A 232 -8.17 23.74 0.05
C THR A 232 -9.17 22.80 -0.60
N ARG A 233 -10.20 22.42 0.15
CA ARG A 233 -11.28 21.55 -0.34
C ARG A 233 -12.61 22.21 -0.06
N TYR A 234 -13.38 22.43 -1.13
CA TYR A 234 -14.79 22.79 -1.08
C TYR A 234 -15.63 21.56 -1.34
N ASP A 235 -16.64 21.34 -0.51
CA ASP A 235 -17.49 20.15 -0.59
C ASP A 235 -18.91 20.51 -0.13
N SER A 236 -19.86 20.57 -1.06
CA SER A 236 -21.25 20.86 -0.70
C SER A 236 -21.91 19.80 0.17
N LYS A 237 -21.28 18.64 0.35
CA LYS A 237 -21.83 17.51 1.13
C LYS A 237 -23.30 17.24 0.80
N THR A 238 -24.15 17.08 1.84
CA THR A 238 -25.59 16.89 1.71
C THR A 238 -26.38 18.18 1.79
N ALA A 239 -25.72 19.36 1.98
CA ALA A 239 -26.36 20.67 1.95
C ALA A 239 -26.95 21.03 0.60
N SER A 240 -26.44 20.38 -0.46
CA SER A 240 -26.90 20.53 -1.83
C SER A 240 -26.34 21.77 -2.57
N LEU A 241 -26.84 21.96 -3.76
CA LEU A 241 -26.56 23.07 -4.65
C LEU A 241 -27.82 23.92 -4.77
N TYR A 242 -27.70 25.21 -5.06
CA TYR A 242 -28.85 26.06 -5.35
C TYR A 242 -29.61 25.58 -6.58
N TYR A 243 -28.90 25.30 -7.67
CA TYR A 243 -29.47 24.79 -8.93
C TYR A 243 -28.96 23.40 -9.21
N ALA A 244 -29.86 22.48 -9.58
CA ALA A 244 -29.54 21.09 -9.83
C ALA A 244 -28.52 20.93 -10.96
N ASN A 245 -27.52 20.08 -10.73
CA ASN A 245 -26.49 19.70 -11.72
C ASN A 245 -25.64 20.86 -12.26
N VAL A 246 -25.62 22.03 -11.60
CA VAL A 246 -24.73 23.15 -11.93
C VAL A 246 -23.50 23.08 -11.01
N PHE A 247 -22.39 22.59 -11.56
CA PHE A 247 -21.19 22.24 -10.79
C PHE A 247 -20.14 23.35 -10.84
N ASN A 248 -20.30 24.34 -9.96
CA ASN A 248 -19.31 25.39 -9.70
C ASN A 248 -19.40 25.83 -8.23
N LEU A 249 -18.38 26.52 -7.74
CA LEU A 249 -18.28 26.94 -6.34
C LEU A 249 -19.38 27.92 -5.94
N ALA A 250 -19.79 28.84 -6.85
CA ALA A 250 -20.82 29.84 -6.58
C ALA A 250 -22.21 29.22 -6.40
N ASN A 251 -22.41 27.97 -6.81
CA ASN A 251 -23.68 27.26 -6.68
C ASN A 251 -23.78 26.42 -5.40
N ILE A 252 -22.73 26.38 -4.56
CA ILE A 252 -22.73 25.61 -3.31
C ILE A 252 -23.50 26.40 -2.23
N ILE A 253 -24.45 25.75 -1.55
CA ILE A 253 -25.11 26.30 -0.37
C ILE A 253 -24.13 26.21 0.80
N MET A 254 -23.52 27.34 1.13
CA MET A 254 -22.50 27.44 2.20
C MET A 254 -23.19 27.64 3.57
N ASN A 255 -23.84 26.57 4.05
CA ASN A 255 -24.42 26.53 5.40
C ASN A 255 -23.60 25.59 6.29
N GLY A 256 -24.04 25.35 7.53
CA GLY A 256 -23.32 24.50 8.51
C GLY A 256 -23.00 23.08 8.06
N SER A 257 -23.65 22.55 7.03
CA SER A 257 -23.36 21.22 6.46
C SER A 257 -22.38 21.26 5.28
N ALA A 258 -22.22 22.42 4.62
CA ALA A 258 -21.18 22.61 3.61
C ALA A 258 -19.81 22.71 4.28
N ALA A 259 -18.78 22.14 3.67
CA ALA A 259 -17.45 22.12 4.25
C ALA A 259 -16.45 22.85 3.37
N LEU A 260 -15.76 23.81 3.97
CA LEU A 260 -14.44 24.26 3.56
C LEU A 260 -13.42 23.62 4.51
N ASP A 261 -12.51 22.81 3.97
CA ASP A 261 -11.39 22.25 4.71
C ASP A 261 -10.09 22.84 4.13
N GLN A 262 -9.34 23.50 4.98
CA GLN A 262 -8.09 24.15 4.59
C GLN A 262 -6.95 23.69 5.50
N LYS A 263 -5.83 23.36 4.88
CA LYS A 263 -4.53 23.24 5.54
C LYS A 263 -3.61 24.26 4.90
N ILE A 264 -3.23 25.26 5.67
CA ILE A 264 -2.36 26.33 5.22
C ILE A 264 -1.06 26.22 5.98
N ASP A 265 0.06 26.23 5.25
CA ASP A 265 1.42 26.17 5.79
C ASP A 265 1.63 25.04 6.82
N ALA A 266 1.06 23.86 6.55
CA ALA A 266 1.35 22.67 7.34
C ALA A 266 2.82 22.28 7.12
N ARG A 267 3.74 22.99 7.77
CA ARG A 267 5.18 22.87 7.60
C ARG A 267 5.76 21.86 8.57
N ARG A 268 6.62 21.03 8.05
CA ARG A 268 7.43 20.06 8.79
C ARG A 268 8.88 20.24 8.36
N GLN A 269 9.76 20.53 9.33
CA GLN A 269 11.19 20.65 9.09
C GLN A 269 11.94 19.61 9.93
N LEU A 270 12.92 18.97 9.31
CA LEU A 270 13.82 18.01 9.95
C LEU A 270 15.26 18.43 9.65
N GLN A 271 16.03 18.72 10.68
CA GLN A 271 17.46 18.98 10.63
C GLN A 271 18.20 17.78 11.20
N SER A 272 19.36 17.46 10.64
CA SER A 272 20.07 16.25 11.04
C SER A 272 21.58 16.46 11.01
N LEU A 273 22.25 15.84 11.97
CA LEU A 273 23.69 15.63 11.95
C LEU A 273 23.95 14.13 12.01
N PHE A 274 24.81 13.62 11.13
CA PHE A 274 25.08 12.20 11.06
C PHE A 274 26.54 11.90 10.76
N ALA A 275 27.00 10.76 11.26
CA ALA A 275 28.31 10.21 10.98
C ALA A 275 28.21 8.71 10.68
N THR A 276 29.01 8.25 9.73
CA THR A 276 29.19 6.83 9.42
C THR A 276 30.67 6.52 9.35
N VAL A 277 31.09 5.39 9.90
CA VAL A 277 32.46 4.90 9.81
C VAL A 277 32.42 3.39 9.58
N GLN A 278 33.09 2.95 8.54
CA GLN A 278 33.38 1.54 8.28
C GLN A 278 34.88 1.32 8.42
N VAL A 279 35.25 0.38 9.27
CA VAL A 279 36.65 -0.08 9.41
C VAL A 279 36.71 -1.49 8.83
N GLY A 280 37.58 -1.69 7.84
CA GLY A 280 37.88 -2.98 7.23
C GLY A 280 39.27 -3.47 7.58
N TYR A 281 39.42 -4.76 7.81
CA TYR A 281 40.70 -5.44 8.03
C TYR A 281 40.90 -6.54 6.97
N LYS A 282 42.01 -6.45 6.21
CA LYS A 282 42.39 -7.40 5.14
C LYS A 282 41.25 -7.68 4.15
N GLU A 283 40.38 -6.71 3.91
CA GLU A 283 39.14 -6.86 3.11
C GLU A 283 38.29 -8.08 3.48
N SER A 284 38.43 -8.58 4.68
CA SER A 284 37.79 -9.81 5.18
C SER A 284 36.91 -9.61 6.39
N ALA A 285 37.22 -8.64 7.25
CA ALA A 285 36.44 -8.30 8.43
C ALA A 285 36.08 -6.82 8.38
N TYR A 286 34.84 -6.48 8.70
CA TYR A 286 34.34 -5.12 8.69
C TYR A 286 33.52 -4.83 9.94
N ILE A 287 33.68 -3.62 10.45
CA ILE A 287 32.81 -3.02 11.49
C ILE A 287 32.24 -1.74 10.91
N ASP A 288 30.94 -1.61 10.95
CA ASP A 288 30.17 -0.45 10.49
C ASP A 288 29.56 0.24 11.72
N LEU A 289 29.87 1.51 11.93
CA LEU A 289 29.31 2.34 12.98
C LEU A 289 28.56 3.50 12.35
N THR A 290 27.32 3.73 12.77
CA THR A 290 26.56 4.92 12.35
C THR A 290 25.93 5.59 13.56
N ALA A 291 25.83 6.91 13.51
CA ALA A 291 25.09 7.70 14.48
C ALA A 291 24.41 8.84 13.75
N ARG A 292 23.15 9.09 14.11
CA ARG A 292 22.39 10.22 13.57
C ARG A 292 21.56 10.86 14.68
N ASN A 293 21.56 12.18 14.72
CA ASN A 293 20.69 12.96 15.58
C ASN A 293 19.77 13.82 14.73
N ASP A 294 18.48 13.76 14.99
CA ASP A 294 17.46 14.50 14.25
C ASP A 294 16.74 15.48 15.17
N TRP A 295 16.53 16.69 14.68
CA TRP A 295 15.71 17.74 15.29
C TRP A 295 14.49 17.96 14.40
N ALA A 296 13.32 17.52 14.85
CA ALA A 296 12.06 17.63 14.11
C ALA A 296 11.20 18.77 14.65
N SER A 297 10.74 19.66 13.80
CA SER A 297 9.81 20.75 14.18
C SER A 297 8.50 20.24 14.76
N THR A 298 8.11 19.01 14.42
CA THR A 298 6.90 18.34 14.94
C THR A 298 6.98 18.03 16.43
N LEU A 299 8.20 17.97 16.99
CA LEU A 299 8.45 17.76 18.42
C LEU A 299 8.67 19.05 19.19
N SER A 300 8.32 20.21 18.61
CA SER A 300 8.33 21.51 19.31
C SER A 300 7.46 21.46 20.56
N HIS A 301 7.84 22.26 21.57
CA HIS A 301 7.22 22.27 22.90
C HIS A 301 7.38 21.00 23.73
N THR A 302 8.19 20.03 23.27
CA THR A 302 8.58 18.84 24.05
C THR A 302 10.05 18.94 24.52
N LYS A 303 10.47 18.01 25.38
CA LYS A 303 11.90 17.90 25.77
C LYS A 303 12.84 17.60 24.58
N HIS A 304 12.32 17.09 23.48
CA HIS A 304 13.08 16.74 22.26
C HIS A 304 13.29 17.93 21.31
N GLU A 305 12.64 19.07 21.53
CA GLU A 305 12.84 20.28 20.74
C GLU A 305 14.30 20.70 20.65
N LYS A 306 15.01 20.73 21.81
CA LYS A 306 16.42 21.13 21.87
C LYS A 306 17.40 19.97 21.70
N ARG A 307 17.07 18.81 22.23
CA ARG A 307 17.99 17.65 22.24
C ARG A 307 17.94 16.88 20.92
N GLY A 308 16.83 16.93 20.22
CA GLY A 308 16.53 16.00 19.14
C GLY A 308 16.42 14.57 19.68
N TYR A 309 16.62 13.60 18.81
CA TYR A 309 16.67 12.19 19.15
C TYR A 309 17.79 11.49 18.39
N LEU A 310 18.65 10.82 19.18
CA LEU A 310 19.83 10.12 18.69
C LEU A 310 19.49 8.65 18.44
N TYR A 311 19.95 8.12 17.33
CA TYR A 311 19.83 6.70 17.02
C TYR A 311 21.09 6.16 16.35
N PRO A 312 21.88 5.36 17.13
CA PRO A 312 23.07 4.70 16.62
C PRO A 312 22.76 3.36 15.95
N SER A 313 23.69 2.88 15.14
CA SER A 313 23.74 1.49 14.73
C SER A 313 25.17 0.96 14.71
N ILE A 314 25.29 -0.36 14.91
CA ILE A 314 26.53 -1.10 14.78
C ILE A 314 26.27 -2.34 13.93
N GLY A 315 27.13 -2.55 12.94
CA GLY A 315 27.15 -3.73 12.10
C GLY A 315 28.54 -4.38 12.09
N THR A 316 28.56 -5.68 11.87
CA THR A 316 29.79 -6.42 11.62
C THR A 316 29.59 -7.42 10.52
N SER A 317 30.61 -7.65 9.71
CA SER A 317 30.61 -8.69 8.71
C SER A 317 31.99 -9.34 8.57
N LEU A 318 32.01 -10.68 8.42
CA LEU A 318 33.21 -11.47 8.24
C LEU A 318 33.07 -12.27 6.93
N ILE A 319 34.01 -12.06 6.03
CA ILE A 319 34.12 -12.82 4.76
C ILE A 319 34.98 -14.05 5.03
N LEU A 320 34.33 -15.15 5.38
CA LEU A 320 34.99 -16.37 5.81
C LEU A 320 35.89 -16.97 4.71
N SER A 321 35.49 -16.83 3.44
CA SER A 321 36.29 -17.28 2.29
C SER A 321 37.58 -16.49 2.07
N ARG A 322 37.77 -15.35 2.76
CA ARG A 322 39.04 -14.62 2.79
C ARG A 322 39.84 -14.85 4.09
N LEU A 323 39.15 -15.27 5.15
CA LEU A 323 39.77 -15.54 6.45
C LEU A 323 40.34 -16.96 6.53
N PHE A 324 39.69 -17.91 5.86
CA PHE A 324 39.97 -19.34 5.94
C PHE A 324 40.11 -19.92 4.54
N THR A 325 40.94 -20.93 4.41
CA THR A 325 40.97 -21.77 3.21
C THR A 325 39.76 -22.71 3.26
N LEU A 326 38.78 -22.45 2.43
CA LEU A 326 37.56 -23.25 2.31
C LEU A 326 37.73 -24.31 1.22
N PRO A 327 36.93 -25.39 1.24
CA PRO A 327 36.91 -26.37 0.14
C PRO A 327 36.64 -25.67 -1.21
N GLU A 328 37.21 -26.17 -2.29
CA GLU A 328 37.09 -25.57 -3.65
C GLU A 328 35.65 -25.39 -4.14
N TRP A 329 34.74 -26.22 -3.67
CA TRP A 329 33.31 -26.09 -4.01
C TRP A 329 32.62 -24.92 -3.32
N VAL A 330 33.23 -24.27 -2.31
CA VAL A 330 32.75 -23.08 -1.66
C VAL A 330 33.42 -21.85 -2.29
N SER A 331 32.69 -21.16 -3.16
CA SER A 331 33.20 -19.99 -3.89
C SER A 331 33.25 -18.73 -3.04
N TYR A 332 32.34 -18.60 -2.07
CA TYR A 332 32.20 -17.46 -1.19
C TYR A 332 31.45 -17.83 0.07
N ALA A 333 31.84 -17.27 1.21
CA ALA A 333 31.10 -17.38 2.46
C ALA A 333 31.29 -16.12 3.30
N LYS A 334 30.17 -15.58 3.82
CA LYS A 334 30.12 -14.38 4.64
C LYS A 334 29.08 -14.55 5.76
N VAL A 335 29.39 -14.05 6.93
CA VAL A 335 28.42 -13.88 8.02
C VAL A 335 28.33 -12.41 8.40
N ARG A 336 27.17 -11.97 8.87
CA ARG A 336 26.91 -10.59 9.28
C ARG A 336 26.00 -10.54 10.49
N GLY A 337 26.17 -9.49 11.29
CA GLY A 337 25.28 -9.17 12.39
C GLY A 337 25.15 -7.67 12.53
N ALA A 338 23.98 -7.18 12.90
CA ALA A 338 23.76 -5.76 13.12
C ALA A 338 22.76 -5.52 14.25
N TYR A 339 22.98 -4.41 14.94
CA TYR A 339 22.00 -3.79 15.83
C TYR A 339 21.78 -2.36 15.40
N SER A 340 20.53 -1.98 15.23
CA SER A 340 20.18 -0.62 14.82
C SER A 340 19.02 -0.06 15.63
N MET A 341 19.06 1.25 15.83
CA MET A 341 17.97 2.05 16.34
C MET A 341 17.56 3.02 15.24
N VAL A 342 16.24 3.22 15.05
CA VAL A 342 15.69 4.21 14.11
C VAL A 342 14.53 4.92 14.79
N GLY A 343 14.57 6.26 14.79
CA GLY A 343 13.48 7.09 15.30
C GLY A 343 12.59 7.61 14.20
N ASN A 344 11.29 7.72 14.46
CA ASN A 344 10.32 8.40 13.62
C ASN A 344 9.72 9.58 14.41
N ASP A 345 9.59 10.73 13.74
CA ASP A 345 8.81 11.82 14.28
C ASP A 345 7.30 11.62 14.05
N ILE A 346 6.51 12.58 14.44
CA ILE A 346 5.04 12.55 14.45
C ILE A 346 4.46 13.52 13.42
N PRO A 347 3.17 13.41 13.07
CA PRO A 347 2.49 14.42 12.27
C PRO A 347 2.56 15.82 12.90
N PRO A 348 2.54 16.89 12.09
CA PRO A 348 2.49 18.28 12.58
C PRO A 348 1.28 18.52 13.49
N PHE A 349 1.44 19.47 14.44
CA PHE A 349 0.40 19.98 15.34
C PHE A 349 -0.16 18.99 16.37
N MET A 350 0.51 17.87 16.63
CA MET A 350 0.08 16.95 17.70
C MET A 350 0.49 17.44 19.07
N THR A 351 1.62 18.12 19.19
CA THR A 351 2.12 18.68 20.46
C THR A 351 1.39 19.97 20.86
N TYR A 352 0.83 20.66 19.89
CA TYR A 352 0.00 21.86 20.08
C TYR A 352 -1.14 21.86 19.04
N PRO A 353 -2.20 21.07 19.28
CA PRO A 353 -3.31 20.95 18.35
C PRO A 353 -3.99 22.28 18.10
N LEU A 354 -4.33 22.56 16.83
CA LEU A 354 -4.94 23.81 16.40
C LEU A 354 -6.46 23.70 16.35
N SER A 355 -7.14 24.78 16.70
CA SER A 355 -8.55 24.99 16.39
C SER A 355 -8.70 25.37 14.92
N HIS A 356 -9.88 25.22 14.34
CA HIS A 356 -10.15 25.54 12.94
C HIS A 356 -11.50 26.26 12.78
N ILE A 357 -11.65 26.92 11.65
CA ILE A 357 -12.88 27.63 11.28
C ILE A 357 -13.57 26.86 10.16
N THR A 358 -14.87 26.59 10.32
CA THR A 358 -15.68 25.94 9.30
C THR A 358 -16.00 26.89 8.13
N ALA A 359 -16.51 26.31 7.03
CA ALA A 359 -16.98 27.12 5.89
C ALA A 359 -18.04 28.14 6.23
N GLY A 360 -18.86 27.91 7.26
CA GLY A 360 -19.88 28.83 7.76
C GLY A 360 -19.33 29.94 8.67
N GLY A 361 -18.01 29.98 8.92
CA GLY A 361 -17.38 30.92 9.85
C GLY A 361 -17.46 30.47 11.32
N GLU A 362 -17.94 29.30 11.61
CA GLU A 362 -18.02 28.76 12.96
C GLU A 362 -16.63 28.32 13.45
N TYR A 363 -16.27 28.79 14.65
CA TYR A 363 -15.03 28.37 15.32
C TYR A 363 -15.22 27.00 15.99
N LEU A 364 -14.47 26.00 15.53
CA LEU A 364 -14.36 24.71 16.19
C LEU A 364 -13.10 24.66 17.03
N ALA A 365 -13.29 24.66 18.34
CA ALA A 365 -12.20 24.49 19.29
C ALA A 365 -11.51 23.14 19.07
N ASN A 366 -10.19 23.14 19.30
CA ASN A 366 -9.42 21.91 19.34
C ASN A 366 -9.98 20.92 20.39
N ASP A 367 -10.19 19.68 19.99
CA ASP A 367 -10.74 18.60 20.79
C ASP A 367 -9.69 17.70 21.47
N ALA A 368 -8.41 17.92 21.18
CA ALA A 368 -7.30 17.12 21.70
C ALA A 368 -6.42 17.91 22.67
N ALA A 369 -6.03 17.28 23.77
CA ALA A 369 -5.09 17.89 24.73
C ALA A 369 -3.68 18.02 24.12
N PRO A 370 -2.96 19.14 24.33
CA PRO A 370 -1.56 19.27 23.94
C PRO A 370 -0.69 18.20 24.61
N PHE A 371 0.13 17.50 23.83
CA PHE A 371 0.95 16.41 24.34
C PHE A 371 2.42 16.82 24.49
N LYS A 372 2.77 17.42 25.63
CA LYS A 372 4.12 17.91 25.93
C LYS A 372 5.16 16.82 26.23
N GLU A 373 4.70 15.68 26.74
CA GLU A 373 5.55 14.53 27.09
C GLU A 373 5.80 13.58 25.92
N MET A 374 5.41 13.98 24.71
CA MET A 374 5.55 13.16 23.53
C MET A 374 7.01 12.81 23.23
N GLU A 375 7.23 11.53 22.95
CA GLU A 375 8.50 10.98 22.53
C GLU A 375 8.40 10.46 21.08
N PRO A 376 9.51 10.47 20.31
CA PRO A 376 9.53 9.84 18.99
C PRO A 376 9.30 8.34 19.11
N GLU A 377 8.64 7.76 18.12
CA GLU A 377 8.55 6.30 17.97
C GLU A 377 9.95 5.75 17.67
N MET A 378 10.35 4.68 18.34
CA MET A 378 11.66 4.07 18.19
C MET A 378 11.57 2.60 17.78
N ASN A 379 12.29 2.25 16.73
CA ASN A 379 12.50 0.87 16.27
C ASN A 379 13.88 0.38 16.69
N TYR A 380 13.91 -0.77 17.36
CA TYR A 380 15.11 -1.46 17.81
C TYR A 380 15.21 -2.79 17.05
N SER A 381 16.21 -2.92 16.19
CA SER A 381 16.37 -4.08 15.33
C SER A 381 17.65 -4.84 15.59
N TRP A 382 17.55 -6.16 15.65
CA TRP A 382 18.65 -7.11 15.61
C TRP A 382 18.56 -7.91 14.34
N GLU A 383 19.66 -8.04 13.63
CA GLU A 383 19.75 -8.82 12.42
C GLU A 383 20.99 -9.71 12.46
N ALA A 384 20.86 -10.97 12.02
CA ALA A 384 21.96 -11.88 11.80
C ALA A 384 21.77 -12.57 10.45
N GLY A 385 22.82 -12.69 9.66
CA GLY A 385 22.72 -13.26 8.33
C GLY A 385 23.96 -14.01 7.91
N ALA A 386 23.77 -14.92 6.97
CA ALA A 386 24.80 -15.67 6.30
C ALA A 386 24.59 -15.66 4.79
N GLU A 387 25.65 -15.51 4.04
CA GLU A 387 25.65 -15.63 2.57
C GLU A 387 26.72 -16.66 2.19
N ALA A 388 26.37 -17.55 1.29
CA ALA A 388 27.30 -18.52 0.72
C ALA A 388 27.06 -18.72 -0.76
N ARG A 389 28.13 -18.97 -1.51
CA ARG A 389 28.11 -19.33 -2.93
C ARG A 389 28.94 -20.56 -3.17
N PHE A 390 28.43 -21.45 -3.99
CA PHE A 390 28.98 -22.76 -4.24
C PHE A 390 29.16 -23.02 -5.72
N LEU A 391 30.07 -23.95 -6.07
CA LEU A 391 30.27 -24.44 -7.42
C LEU A 391 30.52 -23.32 -8.44
N ASN A 392 31.55 -22.51 -8.20
CA ASN A 392 31.87 -21.31 -9.00
C ASN A 392 30.69 -20.34 -9.08
N SER A 393 30.04 -20.09 -7.94
CA SER A 393 28.88 -19.19 -7.80
C SER A 393 27.63 -19.64 -8.58
N ARG A 394 27.53 -20.92 -8.94
CA ARG A 394 26.33 -21.46 -9.61
C ARG A 394 25.15 -21.67 -8.68
N ILE A 395 25.41 -21.79 -7.39
CA ILE A 395 24.38 -21.87 -6.34
C ILE A 395 24.71 -20.79 -5.31
N GLY A 396 23.75 -19.94 -5.03
CA GLY A 396 23.81 -18.90 -4.00
C GLY A 396 22.78 -19.13 -2.91
N PHE A 397 23.12 -18.82 -1.69
CA PHE A 397 22.28 -18.90 -0.51
C PHE A 397 22.45 -17.63 0.31
N ASN A 398 21.36 -16.95 0.66
CA ASN A 398 21.34 -15.84 1.57
C ASN A 398 20.25 -16.05 2.62
N LEU A 399 20.64 -16.06 3.87
CA LEU A 399 19.77 -16.23 5.03
C LEU A 399 19.87 -15.01 5.92
N THR A 400 18.74 -14.44 6.32
CA THR A 400 18.68 -13.39 7.35
C THR A 400 17.61 -13.73 8.38
N PHE A 401 17.98 -13.64 9.64
CA PHE A 401 17.07 -13.61 10.76
C PHE A 401 16.97 -12.17 11.25
N TYR A 402 15.78 -11.70 11.53
CA TYR A 402 15.56 -10.38 12.12
C TYR A 402 14.61 -10.43 13.32
N LYS A 403 14.81 -9.47 14.22
CA LYS A 403 13.93 -9.19 15.35
C LYS A 403 13.86 -7.70 15.56
N THR A 404 12.68 -7.10 15.39
CA THR A 404 12.44 -5.66 15.54
C THR A 404 11.38 -5.41 16.60
N ASN A 405 11.67 -4.51 17.54
CA ASN A 405 10.71 -3.99 18.51
C ASN A 405 10.42 -2.53 18.18
N THR A 406 9.17 -2.21 17.90
CA THR A 406 8.69 -0.83 17.79
C THR A 406 8.13 -0.40 19.13
N ARG A 407 8.66 0.68 19.70
CA ARG A 407 8.27 1.22 21.02
C ARG A 407 7.84 2.67 20.90
N ASN A 408 7.14 3.17 21.92
CA ASN A 408 6.66 4.55 22.01
C ASN A 408 5.73 4.95 20.87
N GLN A 409 4.93 4.02 20.33
CA GLN A 409 3.89 4.37 19.37
C GLN A 409 2.90 5.34 20.02
N PHE A 410 2.36 6.27 19.25
CA PHE A 410 1.37 7.19 19.78
C PHE A 410 -0.05 6.70 19.52
N PHE A 411 -0.91 6.85 20.52
CA PHE A 411 -2.33 6.52 20.45
C PHE A 411 -3.17 7.73 20.84
N LYS A 412 -4.30 7.93 20.13
CA LYS A 412 -5.33 8.90 20.49
C LYS A 412 -6.34 8.23 21.40
N LEU A 413 -6.43 8.64 22.64
CA LEU A 413 -7.33 8.09 23.65
C LEU A 413 -8.44 9.08 23.98
N PRO A 414 -9.69 8.62 24.22
CA PRO A 414 -10.72 9.45 24.81
C PRO A 414 -10.31 9.85 26.23
N THR A 415 -10.70 11.06 26.65
CA THR A 415 -10.56 11.53 28.02
C THR A 415 -11.80 11.17 28.83
N LEU A 416 -11.77 11.47 30.13
CA LEU A 416 -12.94 11.26 31.00
C LEU A 416 -14.06 12.24 30.63
N ALA A 417 -15.29 11.83 30.85
CA ALA A 417 -16.44 12.71 30.66
C ALA A 417 -16.33 13.93 31.59
N GLY A 418 -16.41 15.13 31.01
CA GLY A 418 -16.25 16.39 31.74
C GLY A 418 -14.87 17.05 31.60
N ASP A 419 -13.89 16.39 31.00
CA ASP A 419 -12.61 17.02 30.68
C ASP A 419 -12.77 18.11 29.62
N LYS A 420 -11.85 19.09 29.66
CA LYS A 420 -11.81 20.20 28.70
C LYS A 420 -11.65 19.72 27.24
N TYR A 421 -10.94 18.60 27.06
CA TYR A 421 -10.65 18.01 25.75
C TYR A 421 -11.30 16.64 25.65
N ALA A 422 -11.80 16.29 24.47
CA ALA A 422 -12.40 14.99 24.21
C ALA A 422 -11.37 13.86 24.07
N TYR A 423 -10.15 14.24 23.71
CA TYR A 423 -9.06 13.27 23.44
C TYR A 423 -7.73 13.75 24.02
N ARG A 424 -6.85 12.76 24.25
CA ARG A 424 -5.42 12.95 24.56
C ARG A 424 -4.56 11.98 23.78
N TYR A 425 -3.31 12.34 23.57
CA TYR A 425 -2.33 11.45 22.97
C TYR A 425 -1.44 10.85 24.05
N VAL A 426 -1.03 9.61 23.86
CA VAL A 426 -0.07 8.91 24.74
C VAL A 426 0.94 8.15 23.91
N ASN A 427 2.20 8.11 24.38
CA ASN A 427 3.20 7.19 23.87
C ASN A 427 3.07 5.86 24.59
N ALA A 428 2.87 4.79 23.82
CA ALA A 428 2.67 3.47 24.40
C ALA A 428 3.02 2.38 23.40
N GLY A 429 2.95 1.16 23.88
CA GLY A 429 3.07 -0.02 23.07
C GLY A 429 4.50 -0.50 22.85
N ASN A 430 4.57 -1.78 22.67
CA ASN A 430 5.74 -2.51 22.21
C ASN A 430 5.27 -3.61 21.28
N ILE A 431 5.57 -3.47 19.99
CA ILE A 431 5.20 -4.43 18.98
C ILE A 431 6.46 -5.13 18.50
N LEU A 432 6.48 -6.45 18.64
CA LEU A 432 7.57 -7.31 18.22
C LEU A 432 7.27 -7.92 16.86
N ASN A 433 8.19 -7.77 15.93
CA ASN A 433 8.26 -8.52 14.68
C ASN A 433 9.53 -9.35 14.66
N ARG A 434 9.43 -10.62 14.26
CA ARG A 434 10.60 -11.49 14.05
C ARG A 434 10.33 -12.44 12.89
N GLY A 435 11.37 -12.71 12.13
CA GLY A 435 11.20 -13.56 10.95
C GLY A 435 12.50 -14.02 10.34
N TRP A 436 12.32 -14.80 9.29
CA TRP A 436 13.39 -15.31 8.45
C TRP A 436 13.17 -14.86 7.02
N GLU A 437 14.23 -14.48 6.36
CA GLU A 437 14.29 -14.23 4.93
C GLU A 437 15.35 -15.13 4.31
N ILE A 438 14.97 -15.87 3.29
CA ILE A 438 15.83 -16.81 2.59
C ILE A 438 15.75 -16.51 1.10
N ALA A 439 16.91 -16.33 0.46
CA ALA A 439 17.03 -16.31 -0.99
C ALA A 439 17.96 -17.42 -1.43
N LEU A 440 17.46 -18.26 -2.35
CA LEU A 440 18.24 -19.29 -3.01
C LEU A 440 18.30 -18.95 -4.49
N ASP A 441 19.46 -18.77 -5.03
CA ASP A 441 19.68 -18.59 -6.46
C ASP A 441 20.51 -19.76 -7.02
N ALA A 442 20.17 -20.21 -8.19
CA ALA A 442 20.89 -21.25 -8.87
C ALA A 442 20.89 -21.07 -10.39
N THR A 443 22.00 -21.49 -11.01
CA THR A 443 22.12 -21.66 -12.46
C THR A 443 22.41 -23.14 -12.74
N PRO A 444 21.37 -24.01 -12.66
CA PRO A 444 21.57 -25.46 -12.80
C PRO A 444 22.20 -25.87 -14.13
N VAL A 445 21.79 -25.18 -15.20
CA VAL A 445 22.31 -25.43 -16.55
C VAL A 445 22.87 -24.15 -17.13
N LEU A 446 24.13 -24.22 -17.57
CA LEU A 446 24.80 -23.14 -18.28
C LEU A 446 25.66 -23.74 -19.37
N THR A 447 25.22 -23.62 -20.61
CA THR A 447 25.95 -24.02 -21.81
C THR A 447 26.12 -22.84 -22.74
N LYS A 448 26.76 -23.04 -23.89
CA LYS A 448 26.92 -21.97 -24.88
C LYS A 448 25.57 -21.44 -25.39
N ASP A 449 24.60 -22.30 -25.59
CA ASP A 449 23.31 -21.95 -26.23
C ASP A 449 22.14 -21.93 -25.26
N PHE A 450 22.27 -22.57 -24.09
CA PHE A 450 21.17 -22.70 -23.12
C PHE A 450 21.61 -22.32 -21.71
N MET A 451 20.80 -21.45 -21.08
CA MET A 451 20.94 -21.08 -19.68
C MET A 451 19.60 -21.28 -18.97
N TRP A 452 19.64 -21.93 -17.82
CA TRP A 452 18.54 -21.93 -16.87
C TRP A 452 19.00 -21.33 -15.56
N SER A 453 18.39 -20.21 -15.16
CA SER A 453 18.58 -19.63 -13.83
C SER A 453 17.24 -19.64 -13.06
N THR A 454 17.33 -19.79 -11.77
CA THR A 454 16.17 -19.83 -10.88
C THR A 454 16.49 -19.15 -9.55
N THR A 455 15.51 -18.44 -8.98
CA THR A 455 15.63 -17.82 -7.66
C THR A 455 14.37 -18.09 -6.86
N LEU A 456 14.55 -18.63 -5.67
CA LEU A 456 13.51 -18.84 -4.68
C LEU A 456 13.69 -17.83 -3.54
N ASN A 457 12.69 -17.00 -3.32
CA ASN A 457 12.61 -16.10 -2.18
C ASN A 457 11.54 -16.62 -1.22
N PHE A 458 11.89 -16.74 0.05
CA PHE A 458 11.00 -17.22 1.10
C PHE A 458 11.08 -16.25 2.29
N THR A 459 9.94 -15.86 2.84
CA THR A 459 9.88 -14.97 4.00
C THR A 459 8.83 -15.40 5.00
N THR A 460 9.16 -15.24 6.28
CA THR A 460 8.24 -15.39 7.40
C THR A 460 8.26 -14.14 8.25
N ASN A 461 7.12 -13.79 8.84
CA ASN A 461 7.06 -12.77 9.90
C ASN A 461 6.09 -13.24 10.99
N LYS A 462 6.53 -13.20 12.22
CA LYS A 462 5.69 -13.41 13.40
C LYS A 462 5.59 -12.11 14.19
N ASN A 463 4.41 -11.50 14.14
CA ASN A 463 4.09 -10.29 14.87
C ASN A 463 3.51 -10.64 16.24
N LYS A 464 3.83 -9.84 17.27
CA LYS A 464 3.26 -9.97 18.62
C LYS A 464 3.17 -8.61 19.30
N ILE A 465 2.03 -8.29 19.87
CA ILE A 465 1.82 -7.13 20.73
C ILE A 465 2.31 -7.50 22.14
N VAL A 466 3.46 -6.96 22.51
CA VAL A 466 4.12 -7.27 23.79
C VAL A 466 3.49 -6.47 24.94
N ALA A 467 3.21 -5.18 24.68
CA ALA A 467 2.58 -4.28 25.61
C ALA A 467 1.75 -3.23 24.89
N LEU A 468 0.70 -2.75 25.53
CA LEU A 468 -0.08 -1.55 25.23
C LEU A 468 0.15 -0.54 26.37
N HIS A 469 -0.55 0.61 26.33
CA HIS A 469 -0.61 1.53 27.46
C HIS A 469 -1.26 0.83 28.67
N GLU A 470 -0.85 1.15 29.90
CA GLU A 470 -1.37 0.49 31.10
C GLU A 470 -2.89 0.65 31.29
N GLU A 471 -3.45 1.77 30.84
CA GLU A 471 -4.88 2.06 30.85
C GLU A 471 -5.64 1.32 29.74
N LEU A 472 -4.95 0.70 28.76
CA LEU A 472 -5.55 0.04 27.62
C LEU A 472 -5.47 -1.47 27.75
N LYS A 473 -6.61 -2.11 27.90
CA LYS A 473 -6.73 -3.56 27.73
C LYS A 473 -6.65 -3.94 26.24
N GLU A 474 -7.23 -3.13 25.40
CA GLU A 474 -7.29 -3.30 23.94
C GLU A 474 -7.40 -1.94 23.23
N PHE A 475 -7.09 -1.88 21.94
CA PHE A 475 -7.22 -0.70 21.10
C PHE A 475 -7.77 -1.07 19.72
N VAL A 476 -8.95 -0.56 19.39
CA VAL A 476 -9.57 -0.73 18.06
C VAL A 476 -8.94 0.28 17.11
N TYR A 477 -8.34 -0.20 16.01
CA TYR A 477 -7.64 0.65 15.06
C TYR A 477 -8.21 0.59 13.63
N GLY A 478 -9.03 -0.41 13.33
CA GLY A 478 -9.69 -0.54 12.02
C GLY A 478 -11.02 0.20 11.98
N PRO A 479 -11.49 0.60 10.78
CA PRO A 479 -12.74 1.30 10.63
C PRO A 479 -13.91 0.36 10.99
N THR A 480 -14.70 0.77 11.94
CA THR A 480 -15.95 0.11 12.32
C THR A 480 -17.14 0.51 11.43
N SER A 481 -16.92 1.45 10.48
CA SER A 481 -17.99 2.04 9.68
C SER A 481 -18.52 1.14 8.55
N PHE A 482 -17.76 0.13 8.11
CA PHE A 482 -18.18 -0.78 7.04
C PHE A 482 -19.09 -1.91 7.49
N SER A 483 -18.95 -2.34 8.74
CA SER A 483 -19.72 -3.45 9.29
C SER A 483 -19.78 -3.36 10.81
N SER A 484 -20.85 -3.85 11.40
CA SER A 484 -20.95 -4.05 12.84
C SER A 484 -20.54 -5.47 13.27
N SER A 485 -20.18 -6.33 12.31
CA SER A 485 -19.87 -7.74 12.59
C SER A 485 -18.41 -7.99 12.91
N TYR A 486 -17.48 -7.07 12.60
CA TYR A 486 -16.06 -7.27 12.86
C TYR A 486 -15.34 -6.02 13.32
N ALA A 487 -14.20 -6.19 13.96
CA ALA A 487 -13.24 -5.15 14.29
C ALA A 487 -11.80 -5.64 14.17
N MET A 488 -10.89 -4.72 13.81
CA MET A 488 -9.46 -4.94 13.91
C MET A 488 -8.97 -4.29 15.18
N LYS A 489 -8.33 -5.04 16.08
CA LYS A 489 -7.89 -4.48 17.35
C LYS A 489 -6.58 -5.07 17.86
N LEU A 490 -5.85 -4.25 18.60
CA LEU A 490 -4.63 -4.64 19.30
C LEU A 490 -5.01 -5.13 20.70
N VAL A 491 -4.58 -6.33 21.03
CA VAL A 491 -4.74 -6.92 22.36
C VAL A 491 -3.39 -7.42 22.82
N LYS A 492 -3.01 -7.19 24.07
CA LYS A 492 -1.73 -7.69 24.62
C LYS A 492 -1.64 -9.22 24.44
N GLY A 493 -0.52 -9.67 23.87
CA GLY A 493 -0.29 -11.08 23.53
C GLY A 493 -0.80 -11.50 22.15
N GLY A 494 -1.68 -10.71 21.53
CA GLY A 494 -2.19 -10.88 20.18
C GLY A 494 -1.20 -10.39 19.10
N SER A 495 -1.72 -10.17 17.91
CA SER A 495 -0.97 -9.74 16.72
C SER A 495 -1.68 -8.62 15.98
N ILE A 496 -0.95 -7.73 15.33
CA ILE A 496 -1.52 -6.86 14.28
C ILE A 496 -2.09 -7.77 13.19
N GLY A 497 -3.30 -7.50 12.75
CA GLY A 497 -4.01 -8.35 11.78
C GLY A 497 -4.94 -9.37 12.43
N ASP A 498 -5.05 -9.40 13.78
CA ASP A 498 -6.11 -10.15 14.46
C ASP A 498 -7.47 -9.55 14.13
N ILE A 499 -8.38 -10.41 13.67
CA ILE A 499 -9.75 -10.06 13.31
C ILE A 499 -10.66 -10.60 14.42
N TYR A 500 -11.45 -9.70 14.97
CA TYR A 500 -12.46 -10.01 15.98
C TYR A 500 -13.85 -9.87 15.36
N GLY A 501 -14.81 -10.66 15.84
CA GLY A 501 -16.14 -10.66 15.28
C GLY A 501 -17.12 -11.51 16.05
N LYS A 502 -18.23 -11.84 15.40
CA LYS A 502 -19.23 -12.77 15.90
C LYS A 502 -18.86 -14.19 15.54
N ALA A 503 -19.03 -15.11 16.49
CA ALA A 503 -18.72 -16.52 16.33
C ALA A 503 -19.93 -17.40 16.67
N PHE A 504 -19.88 -18.67 16.29
CA PHE A 504 -20.85 -19.66 16.76
C PHE A 504 -20.56 -20.06 18.21
N VAL A 505 -21.60 -20.17 19.02
CA VAL A 505 -21.46 -20.73 20.36
C VAL A 505 -21.14 -22.22 20.24
N ARG A 506 -20.12 -22.67 20.97
CA ARG A 506 -19.70 -24.07 20.97
C ARG A 506 -19.80 -24.69 22.35
N ASP A 507 -20.17 -25.96 22.40
CA ASP A 507 -20.17 -26.77 23.61
C ASP A 507 -18.73 -27.15 24.05
N ALA A 508 -18.62 -27.85 25.18
CA ALA A 508 -17.33 -28.32 25.72
C ALA A 508 -16.57 -29.27 24.77
N SER A 509 -17.28 -29.91 23.85
CA SER A 509 -16.70 -30.82 22.83
C SER A 509 -16.33 -30.10 21.53
N GLY A 510 -16.63 -28.79 21.43
CA GLY A 510 -16.34 -27.94 20.26
C GLY A 510 -17.45 -27.95 19.20
N ASN A 511 -18.60 -28.62 19.44
CA ASN A 511 -19.71 -28.64 18.49
C ASN A 511 -20.50 -27.35 18.59
N ILE A 512 -21.09 -26.90 17.47
CA ILE A 512 -21.97 -25.74 17.44
C ILE A 512 -23.26 -26.03 18.23
N VAL A 513 -23.65 -25.08 19.07
CA VAL A 513 -24.90 -25.12 19.83
C VAL A 513 -26.00 -24.47 18.98
N TYR A 514 -27.18 -25.09 18.95
CA TYR A 514 -28.35 -24.63 18.22
C TYR A 514 -29.45 -24.12 19.17
N GLU A 515 -30.23 -23.13 18.72
CA GLU A 515 -31.38 -22.62 19.44
C GLU A 515 -32.49 -23.72 19.48
N THR A 516 -33.07 -23.95 20.65
CA THR A 516 -34.10 -25.01 20.86
C THR A 516 -35.50 -24.46 20.81
N GLU A 517 -35.70 -23.16 21.01
CA GLU A 517 -36.99 -22.50 21.13
C GLU A 517 -37.07 -21.19 20.34
N GLY A 518 -38.29 -20.69 20.15
CA GLY A 518 -38.58 -19.41 19.50
C GLY A 518 -38.48 -19.45 17.98
N SER A 519 -38.45 -18.28 17.35
CA SER A 519 -38.39 -18.10 15.89
C SER A 519 -37.10 -18.61 15.26
N ASN A 520 -36.04 -18.79 16.02
CA ASN A 520 -34.74 -19.24 15.61
C ASN A 520 -34.45 -20.70 15.97
N ALA A 521 -35.45 -21.47 16.40
CA ALA A 521 -35.27 -22.88 16.74
C ALA A 521 -34.65 -23.66 15.56
N GLY A 522 -33.60 -24.46 15.83
CA GLY A 522 -32.82 -25.19 14.84
C GLY A 522 -31.72 -24.36 14.13
N LEU A 523 -31.65 -23.07 14.41
CA LEU A 523 -30.55 -22.23 13.87
C LEU A 523 -29.36 -22.19 14.83
N PRO A 524 -28.13 -21.99 14.35
CA PRO A 524 -26.94 -21.92 15.19
C PRO A 524 -27.00 -20.70 16.14
N LYS A 525 -26.63 -20.92 17.39
CA LYS A 525 -26.49 -19.85 18.38
C LYS A 525 -25.23 -19.03 18.13
N ILE A 526 -25.37 -17.71 18.20
CA ILE A 526 -24.28 -16.78 17.90
C ILE A 526 -23.88 -16.04 19.17
N GLU A 527 -22.58 -15.90 19.39
CA GLU A 527 -22.03 -15.10 20.47
C GLU A 527 -21.19 -13.92 19.96
N GLY A 528 -21.06 -12.92 20.83
CA GLY A 528 -20.28 -11.73 20.56
C GLY A 528 -21.03 -10.62 19.81
N ASP A 529 -20.41 -9.45 19.77
CA ASP A 529 -20.94 -8.21 19.20
C ASP A 529 -20.06 -7.74 18.07
N GLY A 530 -19.37 -8.36 17.33
CA GLY A 530 -18.52 -7.90 16.24
C GLY A 530 -17.12 -7.47 16.68
N ASN A 531 -16.84 -7.37 17.99
CA ASN A 531 -15.50 -7.01 18.47
C ASN A 531 -14.99 -7.84 19.65
N THR A 532 -15.70 -8.87 20.09
CA THR A 532 -15.38 -9.65 21.29
C THR A 532 -14.60 -10.92 21.01
N VAL A 533 -15.00 -11.71 20.04
CA VAL A 533 -14.40 -13.02 19.78
C VAL A 533 -13.36 -12.92 18.69
N LYS A 534 -12.15 -13.45 18.93
CA LYS A 534 -11.13 -13.53 17.88
C LYS A 534 -11.47 -14.63 16.89
N VAL A 535 -11.81 -14.26 15.65
CA VAL A 535 -12.23 -15.20 14.60
C VAL A 535 -11.13 -15.51 13.57
N GLY A 536 -10.05 -14.71 13.53
CA GLY A 536 -8.96 -14.98 12.60
C GLY A 536 -7.77 -14.04 12.73
N ASN A 537 -6.80 -14.25 11.85
CA ASN A 537 -5.64 -13.38 11.68
C ASN A 537 -5.29 -13.30 10.20
N SER A 538 -5.08 -12.09 9.68
CA SER A 538 -4.81 -11.85 8.27
C SER A 538 -3.36 -12.17 7.85
N ASN A 539 -2.43 -12.28 8.79
CA ASN A 539 -1.02 -12.48 8.48
C ASN A 539 -0.75 -13.90 7.94
N PRO A 540 -0.02 -14.06 6.82
CA PRO A 540 0.40 -15.37 6.35
C PRO A 540 1.44 -15.98 7.30
N LYS A 541 1.52 -17.31 7.32
CA LYS A 541 2.60 -18.04 8.01
C LYS A 541 3.92 -17.86 7.28
N PHE A 542 3.88 -17.90 5.94
CA PHE A 542 5.00 -17.57 5.07
C PHE A 542 4.50 -17.10 3.70
N GLN A 543 5.41 -16.44 2.98
CA GLN A 543 5.25 -16.11 1.57
C GLN A 543 6.46 -16.60 0.80
N MET A 544 6.27 -16.97 -0.46
CA MET A 544 7.31 -17.49 -1.33
C MET A 544 7.10 -17.00 -2.76
N GLY A 545 8.17 -16.55 -3.39
CA GLY A 545 8.22 -16.26 -4.81
C GLY A 545 9.30 -17.11 -5.48
N TRP A 546 8.94 -17.85 -6.51
CA TRP A 546 9.86 -18.72 -7.23
C TRP A 546 9.88 -18.35 -8.70
N ASN A 547 10.97 -17.72 -9.13
CA ASN A 547 11.14 -17.29 -10.51
C ASN A 547 12.13 -18.19 -11.28
N HIS A 548 11.88 -18.28 -12.58
CA HIS A 548 12.71 -19.00 -13.52
C HIS A 548 12.96 -18.16 -14.75
N THR A 549 14.19 -18.21 -15.24
CA THR A 549 14.57 -17.69 -16.55
C THR A 549 15.25 -18.81 -17.33
N LEU A 550 14.67 -19.19 -18.47
CA LEU A 550 15.25 -20.13 -19.41
C LEU A 550 15.57 -19.37 -20.69
N SER A 551 16.83 -19.36 -21.08
CA SER A 551 17.26 -18.71 -22.31
C SER A 551 17.88 -19.74 -23.23
N TYR A 552 17.38 -19.82 -24.46
CA TYR A 552 17.92 -20.64 -25.52
C TYR A 552 18.22 -19.77 -26.75
N LYS A 553 19.49 -19.51 -27.01
CA LYS A 553 19.92 -18.56 -28.02
C LYS A 553 19.21 -17.20 -27.85
N ASP A 554 18.43 -16.80 -28.83
CA ASP A 554 17.71 -15.52 -28.86
C ASP A 554 16.33 -15.55 -28.21
N ILE A 555 15.89 -16.70 -27.66
CA ILE A 555 14.59 -16.85 -26.98
C ILE A 555 14.82 -16.90 -25.47
N SER A 556 14.02 -16.14 -24.72
CA SER A 556 14.02 -16.19 -23.26
C SER A 556 12.60 -16.32 -22.72
N LEU A 557 12.41 -17.33 -21.91
CA LEU A 557 11.18 -17.57 -21.15
C LEU A 557 11.42 -17.24 -19.69
N TYR A 558 10.61 -16.33 -19.15
CA TYR A 558 10.58 -16.00 -17.74
C TYR A 558 9.21 -16.34 -17.15
N PHE A 559 9.17 -16.91 -15.96
CA PHE A 559 7.93 -17.06 -15.20
C PHE A 559 8.15 -16.96 -13.70
N LEU A 560 7.14 -16.47 -12.99
CA LEU A 560 7.09 -16.31 -11.54
C LEU A 560 5.89 -17.06 -10.98
N VAL A 561 6.15 -17.99 -10.09
CA VAL A 561 5.17 -18.66 -9.23
C VAL A 561 5.20 -17.99 -7.86
N ASP A 562 4.06 -17.57 -7.39
CA ASP A 562 3.86 -16.85 -6.13
C ASP A 562 3.00 -17.73 -5.21
N CYS A 563 3.40 -17.82 -3.94
CA CYS A 563 2.72 -18.59 -2.91
C CYS A 563 2.53 -17.77 -1.65
N ARG A 564 1.30 -17.72 -1.17
CA ARG A 564 0.94 -17.28 0.18
C ARG A 564 0.38 -18.47 0.94
N TYR A 565 0.95 -18.80 2.07
CA TYR A 565 0.49 -19.90 2.91
C TYR A 565 -0.04 -19.39 4.24
N GLY A 566 -1.29 -19.76 4.56
CA GLY A 566 -1.97 -19.32 5.78
C GLY A 566 -2.45 -17.87 5.70
N GLY A 567 -2.92 -17.39 6.84
CA GLY A 567 -3.69 -16.17 6.94
C GLY A 567 -5.18 -16.40 6.67
N LYS A 568 -5.99 -15.46 7.14
CA LYS A 568 -7.44 -15.48 6.94
C LYS A 568 -7.87 -14.22 6.20
N VAL A 569 -8.94 -14.33 5.44
CA VAL A 569 -9.63 -13.22 4.80
C VAL A 569 -11.11 -13.30 5.09
N LEU A 570 -11.67 -12.22 5.63
CA LEU A 570 -13.12 -12.05 5.81
C LEU A 570 -13.72 -11.58 4.49
N SER A 571 -14.73 -12.26 3.96
CA SER A 571 -15.51 -11.77 2.83
C SER A 571 -16.86 -11.21 3.24
N GLN A 572 -16.92 -9.91 3.40
CA GLN A 572 -18.18 -9.19 3.57
C GLN A 572 -19.01 -9.21 2.29
N THR A 573 -18.34 -9.28 1.13
CA THR A 573 -18.98 -9.43 -0.19
C THR A 573 -19.85 -10.71 -0.25
N GLN A 574 -19.27 -11.85 0.17
CA GLN A 574 -20.02 -13.11 0.19
C GLN A 574 -21.15 -13.07 1.20
N ALA A 575 -20.89 -12.50 2.39
CA ALA A 575 -21.90 -12.36 3.44
C ALA A 575 -23.13 -11.57 2.94
N ASP A 576 -22.89 -10.47 2.23
CA ASP A 576 -23.98 -9.67 1.66
C ASP A 576 -24.72 -10.41 0.54
N MET A 577 -24.01 -11.06 -0.38
CA MET A 577 -24.63 -11.84 -1.47
C MET A 577 -25.49 -12.97 -0.91
N ASP A 578 -25.07 -13.60 0.17
CA ASP A 578 -25.82 -14.68 0.81
C ASP A 578 -27.09 -14.15 1.53
N LEU A 579 -27.02 -13.00 2.19
CA LEU A 579 -28.17 -12.35 2.79
C LEU A 579 -29.26 -12.03 1.76
N TYR A 580 -28.85 -11.52 0.58
CA TYR A 580 -29.76 -11.20 -0.52
C TYR A 580 -30.15 -12.43 -1.36
N GLY A 581 -29.59 -13.61 -1.05
CA GLY A 581 -29.92 -14.87 -1.71
C GLY A 581 -29.51 -14.93 -3.18
N VAL A 582 -28.53 -14.13 -3.61
CA VAL A 582 -28.10 -14.01 -5.01
C VAL A 582 -26.85 -14.84 -5.35
N SER A 583 -26.21 -15.43 -4.34
CA SER A 583 -25.05 -16.31 -4.54
C SER A 583 -25.49 -17.72 -4.98
N GLU A 584 -24.58 -18.42 -5.68
CA GLU A 584 -24.79 -19.81 -6.10
C GLU A 584 -25.04 -20.75 -4.90
N VAL A 585 -24.29 -20.55 -3.80
CA VAL A 585 -24.41 -21.34 -2.58
C VAL A 585 -25.83 -21.25 -2.00
N THR A 586 -26.42 -20.04 -1.98
CA THR A 586 -27.78 -19.87 -1.50
C THR A 586 -28.84 -20.44 -2.45
N ALA A 587 -28.56 -20.42 -3.77
CA ALA A 587 -29.44 -21.05 -4.75
C ALA A 587 -29.47 -22.57 -4.57
N GLN A 588 -28.31 -23.22 -4.47
CA GLN A 588 -28.18 -24.64 -4.19
C GLN A 588 -28.88 -25.05 -2.91
N ALA A 589 -28.65 -24.30 -1.83
CA ALA A 589 -29.32 -24.57 -0.54
C ALA A 589 -30.85 -24.47 -0.63
N ARG A 590 -31.41 -23.57 -1.44
CA ARG A 590 -32.86 -23.49 -1.69
C ARG A 590 -33.37 -24.68 -2.48
N ASP A 591 -32.61 -25.13 -3.51
CA ASP A 591 -32.98 -26.28 -4.33
C ASP A 591 -32.93 -27.59 -3.52
N GLU A 592 -31.93 -27.74 -2.63
CA GLU A 592 -31.79 -28.89 -1.74
C GLU A 592 -32.76 -28.83 -0.54
N GLY A 593 -33.25 -27.64 -0.19
CA GLY A 593 -34.15 -27.41 0.95
C GLY A 593 -33.46 -27.41 2.32
N TYR A 594 -32.12 -27.40 2.38
CA TYR A 594 -31.37 -27.37 3.63
C TYR A 594 -29.97 -26.78 3.46
N VAL A 595 -29.32 -26.47 4.59
CA VAL A 595 -27.89 -26.10 4.69
C VAL A 595 -27.19 -27.10 5.59
N MET A 596 -26.02 -27.57 5.19
CA MET A 596 -25.15 -28.36 6.06
C MET A 596 -24.11 -27.47 6.75
N LEU A 597 -24.11 -27.43 8.09
CA LEU A 597 -23.14 -26.69 8.90
C LEU A 597 -22.40 -27.66 9.83
N GLU A 598 -21.12 -27.91 9.58
CA GLU A 598 -20.28 -28.85 10.34
C GLU A 598 -20.94 -30.21 10.58
N GLY A 599 -21.64 -30.75 9.57
CA GLY A 599 -22.33 -32.06 9.64
C GLY A 599 -23.75 -32.00 10.18
N HIS A 600 -24.24 -30.87 10.65
CA HIS A 600 -25.62 -30.67 11.11
C HIS A 600 -26.47 -30.11 9.96
N ARG A 601 -27.67 -30.70 9.76
CA ARG A 601 -28.64 -30.26 8.75
C ARG A 601 -29.58 -29.19 9.31
N ILE A 602 -29.71 -28.09 8.58
CA ILE A 602 -30.55 -26.93 8.92
C ILE A 602 -31.59 -26.76 7.81
N ASP A 603 -32.86 -27.07 8.07
CA ASP A 603 -33.93 -27.01 7.06
C ASP A 603 -34.45 -25.58 6.85
N ASN A 604 -34.21 -24.65 7.77
CA ASN A 604 -34.60 -23.25 7.64
C ASN A 604 -33.50 -22.46 6.88
N VAL A 605 -33.37 -22.68 5.58
CA VAL A 605 -32.38 -22.04 4.69
C VAL A 605 -32.42 -20.51 4.78
N LYS A 606 -33.61 -19.92 4.67
CA LYS A 606 -33.79 -18.45 4.74
C LYS A 606 -33.40 -17.90 6.10
N GLY A 607 -33.82 -18.57 7.20
CA GLY A 607 -33.46 -18.18 8.56
C GLY A 607 -31.94 -18.23 8.78
N PHE A 608 -31.29 -19.28 8.28
CA PHE A 608 -29.85 -19.44 8.37
C PHE A 608 -29.10 -18.27 7.72
N TYR A 609 -29.33 -18.00 6.43
CA TYR A 609 -28.63 -16.91 5.75
C TYR A 609 -29.00 -15.52 6.27
N LYS A 610 -30.17 -15.35 6.88
CA LYS A 610 -30.54 -14.09 7.55
C LYS A 610 -29.72 -13.81 8.80
N ILE A 611 -29.31 -14.84 9.55
CA ILE A 611 -28.50 -14.66 10.79
C ILE A 611 -27.00 -14.69 10.51
N VAL A 612 -26.53 -15.45 9.51
CA VAL A 612 -25.08 -15.49 9.20
C VAL A 612 -24.67 -14.40 8.22
N GLY A 613 -25.55 -14.02 7.27
CA GLY A 613 -25.26 -13.12 6.17
C GLY A 613 -25.29 -11.64 6.52
N GLY A 614 -24.84 -10.82 5.57
CA GLY A 614 -24.90 -9.36 5.63
C GLY A 614 -23.86 -8.70 6.52
N ARG A 615 -24.00 -7.38 6.65
CA ARG A 615 -23.06 -6.52 7.41
C ARG A 615 -23.09 -6.71 8.92
N ALA A 616 -24.15 -7.30 9.46
CA ALA A 616 -24.33 -7.59 10.87
C ALA A 616 -24.28 -9.09 11.18
N GLY A 617 -23.96 -9.91 10.19
CA GLY A 617 -23.97 -11.36 10.26
C GLY A 617 -22.82 -11.98 11.08
N THR A 618 -22.65 -13.29 10.94
CA THR A 618 -21.66 -14.07 11.70
C THR A 618 -20.32 -14.08 10.99
N THR A 619 -19.36 -13.36 11.54
CA THR A 619 -18.02 -13.16 10.94
C THR A 619 -17.29 -14.48 10.73
N GLU A 620 -17.36 -15.40 11.71
CA GLU A 620 -16.68 -16.70 11.66
C GLU A 620 -17.03 -17.48 10.39
N TYR A 621 -18.30 -17.46 9.96
CA TYR A 621 -18.78 -18.22 8.81
C TYR A 621 -18.13 -17.75 7.48
N TYR A 622 -17.79 -16.47 7.38
CA TYR A 622 -17.20 -15.87 6.18
C TYR A 622 -15.69 -15.67 6.26
N MET A 623 -15.02 -16.33 7.23
CA MET A 623 -13.58 -16.34 7.37
C MET A 623 -12.95 -17.43 6.52
N TYR A 624 -12.40 -17.07 5.39
CA TYR A 624 -11.75 -17.99 4.45
C TYR A 624 -10.24 -18.09 4.70
N ASP A 625 -9.66 -19.24 4.37
CA ASP A 625 -8.21 -19.44 4.37
C ASP A 625 -7.61 -18.77 3.13
N ALA A 626 -6.64 -17.87 3.33
CA ALA A 626 -6.03 -17.07 2.26
C ALA A 626 -4.91 -17.81 1.51
N THR A 627 -4.67 -19.09 1.80
CA THR A 627 -3.65 -19.89 1.11
C THR A 627 -3.92 -19.96 -0.39
N ASN A 628 -2.91 -19.58 -1.17
CA ASN A 628 -2.96 -19.67 -2.63
C ASN A 628 -1.58 -19.83 -3.25
N ILE A 629 -1.54 -20.45 -4.43
CA ILE A 629 -0.37 -20.59 -5.30
C ILE A 629 -0.81 -20.21 -6.70
N ARG A 630 -0.11 -19.26 -7.36
CA ARG A 630 -0.49 -18.79 -8.69
C ARG A 630 0.68 -18.54 -9.61
N LEU A 631 0.41 -18.60 -10.91
CA LEU A 631 1.30 -18.09 -11.93
C LEU A 631 1.12 -16.58 -12.04
N ARG A 632 2.06 -15.86 -11.39
CA ARG A 632 1.98 -14.39 -11.26
C ARG A 632 2.37 -13.68 -12.53
N GLU A 633 3.45 -14.14 -13.17
CA GLU A 633 3.95 -13.56 -14.41
C GLU A 633 4.52 -14.64 -15.33
N LEU A 634 4.31 -14.44 -16.62
CA LEU A 634 4.90 -15.20 -17.71
C LEU A 634 5.34 -14.22 -18.78
N SER A 635 6.58 -14.32 -19.25
CA SER A 635 7.10 -13.53 -20.35
C SER A 635 7.90 -14.40 -21.30
N LEU A 636 7.55 -14.36 -22.59
CA LEU A 636 8.32 -14.98 -23.67
C LEU A 636 8.89 -13.85 -24.54
N SER A 637 10.21 -13.78 -24.61
CA SER A 637 10.94 -12.77 -25.37
C SER A 637 11.73 -13.39 -26.49
N TYR A 638 11.74 -12.75 -27.63
CA TYR A 638 12.57 -13.11 -28.79
C TYR A 638 13.37 -11.90 -29.24
N GLN A 639 14.69 -12.04 -29.29
CA GLN A 639 15.58 -11.05 -29.85
C GLN A 639 15.83 -11.38 -31.31
N LEU A 640 15.59 -10.44 -32.21
CA LEU A 640 15.85 -10.64 -33.64
C LEU A 640 17.34 -10.83 -33.89
N PRO A 641 17.72 -11.75 -34.81
CA PRO A 641 19.11 -12.03 -35.10
C PRO A 641 19.91 -10.78 -35.53
N ALA A 642 21.16 -10.68 -35.09
CA ALA A 642 22.04 -9.56 -35.42
C ALA A 642 22.18 -9.35 -36.95
N SER A 643 22.20 -10.44 -37.73
CA SER A 643 22.27 -10.40 -39.18
C SER A 643 21.11 -9.67 -39.87
N TRP A 644 19.96 -9.57 -39.24
CA TRP A 644 18.81 -8.78 -39.72
C TRP A 644 19.03 -7.28 -39.41
N MET A 645 19.66 -6.99 -38.27
CA MET A 645 19.95 -5.62 -37.85
C MET A 645 21.04 -4.95 -38.71
N GLU A 646 22.06 -5.71 -39.10
CA GLU A 646 23.12 -5.24 -40.00
C GLU A 646 22.58 -4.71 -41.34
N LYS A 647 21.50 -5.32 -41.84
CA LYS A 647 20.81 -4.87 -43.07
C LYS A 647 20.07 -3.54 -42.89
N SER A 648 19.64 -3.20 -41.69
CA SER A 648 18.84 -2.00 -41.43
C SER A 648 19.67 -0.71 -41.36
N LYS A 649 20.99 -0.80 -41.06
CA LYS A 649 21.95 0.31 -40.84
C LYS A 649 21.56 1.29 -39.72
N VAL A 650 20.34 1.18 -39.17
CA VAL A 650 19.75 2.07 -38.17
C VAL A 650 19.45 1.34 -36.87
N LEU A 651 18.87 0.15 -36.99
CA LEU A 651 18.48 -0.64 -35.83
C LEU A 651 19.65 -1.51 -35.36
N LYS A 652 20.05 -1.39 -34.10
CA LYS A 652 21.09 -2.24 -33.47
C LYS A 652 20.51 -3.46 -32.81
N LYS A 653 19.32 -3.33 -32.22
CA LYS A 653 18.65 -4.42 -31.52
C LYS A 653 17.15 -4.27 -31.57
N VAL A 654 16.43 -5.37 -31.79
CA VAL A 654 14.97 -5.45 -31.72
C VAL A 654 14.59 -6.64 -30.88
N GLN A 655 13.77 -6.43 -29.88
CA GLN A 655 13.21 -7.47 -29.03
C GLN A 655 11.69 -7.41 -29.06
N LEU A 656 11.08 -8.55 -29.29
CA LEU A 656 9.63 -8.77 -29.17
C LEU A 656 9.38 -9.57 -27.90
N SER A 657 8.39 -9.18 -27.11
CA SER A 657 8.01 -9.94 -25.92
C SER A 657 6.49 -10.06 -25.81
N PHE A 658 6.05 -11.26 -25.48
CA PHE A 658 4.71 -11.51 -24.97
C PHE A 658 4.77 -11.55 -23.45
N ILE A 659 3.87 -10.82 -22.78
CA ILE A 659 3.85 -10.71 -21.31
C ILE A 659 2.44 -11.02 -20.85
N ALA A 660 2.33 -11.89 -19.85
CA ALA A 660 1.05 -12.22 -19.24
C ALA A 660 1.17 -12.19 -17.72
N ARG A 661 0.11 -11.74 -17.03
CA ARG A 661 0.09 -11.64 -15.57
C ARG A 661 -1.20 -12.19 -14.99
N ASN A 662 -1.10 -12.76 -13.78
CA ASN A 662 -2.19 -13.34 -13.01
C ASN A 662 -3.00 -14.37 -13.83
N LEU A 663 -2.30 -15.26 -14.55
CA LEU A 663 -2.95 -16.16 -15.53
C LEU A 663 -3.93 -17.13 -14.86
N PHE A 664 -3.51 -17.79 -13.79
CA PHE A 664 -4.35 -18.72 -13.05
C PHE A 664 -3.75 -19.06 -11.68
N PHE A 665 -4.59 -19.63 -10.82
CA PHE A 665 -4.18 -20.24 -9.57
C PHE A 665 -3.93 -21.74 -9.79
N PHE A 666 -2.77 -22.22 -9.38
CA PHE A 666 -2.53 -23.67 -9.23
C PHE A 666 -3.34 -24.22 -8.05
N TYR A 667 -3.49 -23.39 -7.00
CA TYR A 667 -4.22 -23.74 -5.79
C TYR A 667 -4.76 -22.47 -5.10
N LYS A 668 -6.00 -22.52 -4.60
CA LYS A 668 -6.59 -21.53 -3.68
C LYS A 668 -7.66 -22.18 -2.84
N LYS A 669 -7.79 -21.77 -1.56
CA LYS A 669 -8.84 -22.24 -0.68
C LYS A 669 -10.10 -21.33 -0.69
N ALA A 670 -9.90 -20.02 -0.77
CA ALA A 670 -11.01 -19.10 -0.89
C ALA A 670 -11.72 -19.24 -2.26
N PRO A 671 -13.03 -19.08 -2.37
CA PRO A 671 -13.74 -19.13 -3.65
C PRO A 671 -13.42 -17.94 -4.56
N PHE A 672 -12.85 -16.87 -4.01
CA PHE A 672 -12.41 -15.66 -4.70
C PHE A 672 -10.89 -15.49 -4.61
N ASP A 673 -10.33 -14.42 -5.16
CA ASP A 673 -8.91 -14.09 -4.99
C ASP A 673 -8.67 -13.54 -3.57
N PRO A 674 -7.93 -14.24 -2.70
CA PRO A 674 -7.74 -13.81 -1.31
C PRO A 674 -6.86 -12.56 -1.13
N ASP A 675 -6.28 -12.02 -2.21
CA ASP A 675 -5.59 -10.73 -2.21
C ASP A 675 -6.54 -9.54 -2.47
N LEU A 676 -7.83 -9.79 -2.71
CA LEU A 676 -8.88 -8.77 -2.75
C LEU A 676 -9.15 -8.28 -1.32
N VAL A 677 -8.44 -7.23 -0.92
CA VAL A 677 -8.59 -6.63 0.40
C VAL A 677 -8.94 -5.16 0.27
N LEU A 678 -9.67 -4.64 1.26
CA LEU A 678 -10.14 -3.27 1.28
C LEU A 678 -8.99 -2.26 1.36
N SER A 679 -7.91 -2.62 2.03
CA SER A 679 -6.69 -1.82 2.16
C SER A 679 -5.46 -2.72 2.31
N THR A 680 -4.32 -2.24 1.83
CA THR A 680 -3.01 -2.84 2.13
C THR A 680 -2.42 -2.34 3.46
N GLY A 681 -3.06 -1.36 4.09
CA GLY A 681 -2.72 -0.88 5.44
C GLY A 681 -3.18 -1.85 6.52
N ASN A 682 -2.63 -1.69 7.71
CA ASN A 682 -2.92 -2.58 8.84
C ASN A 682 -4.39 -2.54 9.29
N ASP A 683 -5.11 -1.47 8.99
CA ASP A 683 -6.48 -1.18 9.43
C ASP A 683 -7.56 -2.03 8.74
N ASN A 684 -7.30 -2.55 7.53
CA ASN A 684 -8.26 -3.35 6.75
C ASN A 684 -7.61 -4.51 5.99
N GLN A 685 -6.42 -4.92 6.40
CA GLN A 685 -5.75 -6.06 5.81
C GLN A 685 -6.56 -7.35 6.06
N GLY A 686 -6.81 -8.12 5.01
CA GLY A 686 -7.56 -9.38 5.11
C GLY A 686 -9.08 -9.18 5.21
N ILE A 687 -9.60 -8.03 4.79
CA ILE A 687 -11.03 -7.75 4.71
C ILE A 687 -11.41 -7.48 3.26
N ASP A 688 -12.26 -8.31 2.70
CA ASP A 688 -12.89 -8.12 1.38
C ASP A 688 -14.26 -7.47 1.53
N VAL A 689 -14.43 -6.28 0.96
CA VAL A 689 -15.72 -5.57 0.86
C VAL A 689 -15.86 -5.06 -0.56
N TYR A 690 -16.50 -5.79 -1.42
CA TYR A 690 -16.70 -5.47 -2.84
C TYR A 690 -15.43 -4.99 -3.51
N GLY A 691 -14.32 -5.73 -3.30
CA GLY A 691 -13.03 -5.48 -3.92
C GLY A 691 -13.11 -5.58 -5.44
N MET A 692 -12.34 -4.74 -6.16
CA MET A 692 -12.26 -4.86 -7.62
C MET A 692 -11.63 -6.20 -8.00
N PRO A 693 -12.28 -7.03 -8.83
CA PRO A 693 -11.75 -8.32 -9.25
C PRO A 693 -10.35 -8.19 -9.84
N THR A 694 -9.46 -9.08 -9.47
CA THR A 694 -8.14 -9.15 -10.11
C THR A 694 -8.27 -9.52 -11.58
N THR A 695 -7.46 -8.88 -12.41
CA THR A 695 -7.51 -9.08 -13.85
C THR A 695 -6.39 -9.99 -14.33
N ARG A 696 -6.71 -10.92 -15.22
CA ARG A 696 -5.72 -11.49 -16.12
C ARG A 696 -5.34 -10.45 -17.15
N SER A 697 -4.06 -10.27 -17.37
CA SER A 697 -3.58 -9.37 -18.40
C SER A 697 -2.57 -10.05 -19.29
N TRP A 698 -2.63 -9.73 -20.58
CA TRP A 698 -1.61 -10.09 -21.55
C TRP A 698 -1.33 -8.90 -22.46
N GLY A 699 -0.12 -8.84 -22.96
CA GLY A 699 0.31 -7.76 -23.80
C GLY A 699 1.54 -8.12 -24.61
N PHE A 700 1.86 -7.26 -25.53
CA PHE A 700 3.07 -7.35 -26.35
C PHE A 700 3.95 -6.13 -26.08
N SER A 701 5.26 -6.35 -26.10
CA SER A 701 6.25 -5.30 -25.99
C SER A 701 7.19 -5.39 -27.20
N LEU A 702 7.45 -4.24 -27.82
CA LEU A 702 8.47 -4.06 -28.84
C LEU A 702 9.51 -3.09 -28.28
N LYS A 703 10.76 -3.53 -28.17
CA LYS A 703 11.90 -2.71 -27.80
C LYS A 703 12.84 -2.61 -28.98
N CYS A 704 13.15 -1.39 -29.41
CA CYS A 704 14.12 -1.10 -30.49
C CYS A 704 15.27 -0.27 -29.93
N GLU A 705 16.51 -0.60 -30.29
CA GLU A 705 17.71 0.18 -30.02
C GLU A 705 18.32 0.61 -31.37
N PHE A 706 18.67 1.90 -31.47
CA PHE A 706 19.17 2.56 -32.69
C PHE A 706 20.64 2.88 -32.59
#